data_16e0e35ccfe806b8838fccf3754c78c3
#
_entry.id   16e0e35ccfe806b8838fccf3754c78c3
#
_cell.length_a   1.000
_cell.length_b   1.000
_cell.length_c   1.000
_cell.angle_alpha   90.00
_cell.angle_beta   90.00
_cell.angle_gamma   90.00
#
_symmetry.space_group_name_H-M   'P 1'
#
loop_
_entity.id
_entity.type
_entity.pdbx_description
1 polymer ?
#
loop_
_entity_poly.entity_id
_entity_poly.type
_entity_poly.pdbx_seq_one_letter_code
_entity_poly.pdbx_strand_id
1 'polypeptide(L)'
;MRRPVKPTFSLNVERPTRAEFRRAVWSKRNAASPGRNGINYLVYKKLPAAFDLLYSIILKAWDGDIPDNWAQAAVVLLFKDEDPADPANYRPIALQSCSGKIFFSIWAKRLELFMLKSGYFKRAKQKGFLSGVPGCSEHVATLKAALRDSRSSYRQIVVAWIDLKNAFGSVSHNLIQFALEWYHVPTHLADIISTYYEMLVATIETKDWSSKCFVYEIGVFQGCVLSPLLFSMVFNLLLDMLSLRTEEAGYKFKGCEVTIHDLAYADDLSIISRSITEAQRSLDLIDRFLRWTRTMAAKPSKCRSLALKYWSNADDRAGRTRFVERAYAPFDPELKIAGQVMKFIADKSFKFLGWKVYHHLSESKQKKEIHKEFVEYMDKVDGTFVHGFMKLWLYQHYVVAYLAWPFMVYDLDISWISELERIANRYLKKWAGLYARAVTSVLYRPRDMFGLQLHSIVAFYKRLQIGQSFMLKHSPDENLNRIYLSMLARHGALERVWKPSPAMEKLEWQVEQKLRFGGQADRACMGFGRHKRKLALAERKRRVLEAQASSFFAELNLLDIDKAMQGCFLRFTDAEPFDLSWRHLIGTRNPRLITWVLNASINSVVTPDLRKLWGLCPSAECLLCCHSQASLFHILVGCPVALRQLRYSWRHDSVLATLEEPLRRRLGQHNASPCVEEKRTIQFHSANKPSGKRLERRLPTKNAYCSI
;
A
#
# COMPACT_ATOMS: atom_id res chain seq x y z
N MET A 1 -25.97 8.72 30.17
CA MET A 1 -26.00 9.07 28.75
C MET A 1 -27.46 9.11 28.29
N ARG A 2 -27.84 10.07 27.46
CA ARG A 2 -29.20 10.14 26.90
C ARG A 2 -29.21 9.34 25.59
N ARG A 3 -30.23 8.50 25.39
CA ARG A 3 -30.41 7.73 24.16
C ARG A 3 -30.48 8.69 22.98
N PRO A 4 -29.80 8.43 21.85
CA PRO A 4 -29.86 9.29 20.67
C PRO A 4 -31.29 9.35 20.11
N VAL A 5 -31.62 10.44 19.43
CA VAL A 5 -32.94 10.60 18.82
C VAL A 5 -33.09 9.58 17.68
N LYS A 6 -34.30 9.05 17.51
CA LYS A 6 -34.61 8.15 16.40
C LYS A 6 -34.30 8.85 15.08
N PRO A 7 -33.54 8.22 14.17
CA PRO A 7 -33.10 8.86 12.94
C PRO A 7 -34.24 8.96 11.92
N THR A 8 -34.18 9.96 11.07
CA THR A 8 -35.06 10.07 9.91
C THR A 8 -34.73 9.08 8.79
N PHE A 9 -33.45 8.68 8.73
CA PHE A 9 -32.99 7.65 7.78
C PHE A 9 -33.26 6.27 8.33
N SER A 10 -34.11 5.47 7.64
CA SER A 10 -34.43 4.10 8.02
C SER A 10 -33.44 3.08 7.47
N LEU A 11 -33.13 2.05 8.26
CA LEU A 11 -32.41 0.89 7.77
C LEU A 11 -33.28 0.12 6.76
N ASN A 12 -32.71 -0.18 5.60
CA ASN A 12 -33.41 -1.02 4.62
C ASN A 12 -33.42 -2.48 5.11
N VAL A 13 -34.58 -2.98 5.49
CA VAL A 13 -34.83 -4.37 5.93
C VAL A 13 -35.46 -5.24 4.84
N GLU A 14 -35.80 -4.68 3.68
CA GLU A 14 -36.36 -5.41 2.55
C GLU A 14 -35.42 -6.53 2.08
N ARG A 15 -36.00 -7.60 1.54
CA ARG A 15 -35.23 -8.71 0.97
C ARG A 15 -34.22 -8.19 -0.07
N PRO A 16 -32.99 -8.74 -0.12
CA PRO A 16 -31.99 -8.26 -1.05
C PRO A 16 -32.40 -8.53 -2.50
N THR A 17 -32.19 -7.55 -3.36
CA THR A 17 -32.40 -7.75 -4.80
C THR A 17 -31.31 -8.68 -5.37
N ARG A 18 -31.62 -9.40 -6.46
CA ARG A 18 -30.64 -10.24 -7.15
C ARG A 18 -29.37 -9.47 -7.57
N ALA A 19 -29.51 -8.17 -7.90
CA ALA A 19 -28.39 -7.29 -8.22
C ALA A 19 -27.52 -6.98 -6.99
N GLU A 20 -28.10 -6.77 -5.83
CA GLU A 20 -27.40 -6.55 -4.58
C GLU A 20 -26.67 -7.83 -4.14
N PHE A 21 -27.34 -8.97 -4.20
CA PHE A 21 -26.74 -10.27 -3.93
C PHE A 21 -25.55 -10.54 -4.88
N ARG A 22 -25.73 -10.34 -6.17
CA ARG A 22 -24.66 -10.47 -7.15
C ARG A 22 -23.44 -9.61 -6.79
N ARG A 23 -23.63 -8.33 -6.45
CA ARG A 23 -22.55 -7.44 -6.01
C ARG A 23 -21.84 -8.00 -4.76
N ALA A 24 -22.57 -8.53 -3.80
CA ALA A 24 -22.00 -9.13 -2.60
C ALA A 24 -21.11 -10.33 -2.94
N VAL A 25 -21.54 -11.23 -3.82
CA VAL A 25 -20.76 -12.38 -4.28
C VAL A 25 -19.50 -11.94 -5.04
N TRP A 26 -19.65 -11.04 -6.04
CA TRP A 26 -18.52 -10.64 -6.89
C TRP A 26 -17.48 -9.78 -6.16
N SER A 27 -17.84 -9.11 -5.09
CA SER A 27 -16.90 -8.34 -4.25
C SER A 27 -15.89 -9.22 -3.49
N LYS A 28 -16.13 -10.51 -3.34
CA LYS A 28 -15.27 -11.42 -2.58
C LYS A 28 -14.09 -11.94 -3.41
N ARG A 29 -12.95 -12.16 -2.75
CA ARG A 29 -11.76 -12.73 -3.39
C ARG A 29 -11.95 -14.22 -3.64
N ASN A 30 -11.54 -14.72 -4.83
CA ASN A 30 -11.69 -16.12 -5.20
C ASN A 30 -10.87 -17.07 -4.30
N ALA A 31 -9.67 -16.62 -3.89
CA ALA A 31 -8.75 -17.41 -3.08
C ALA A 31 -8.97 -17.27 -1.56
N ALA A 32 -10.16 -16.82 -1.12
CA ALA A 32 -10.47 -16.76 0.30
C ALA A 32 -10.67 -18.19 0.86
N SER A 33 -10.18 -18.42 2.08
CA SER A 33 -10.35 -19.69 2.78
C SER A 33 -11.85 -19.99 3.02
N PRO A 34 -12.33 -21.16 2.61
CA PRO A 34 -13.69 -21.60 2.90
C PRO A 34 -13.85 -21.93 4.40
N GLY A 35 -15.10 -22.09 4.85
CA GLY A 35 -15.41 -22.72 6.13
C GLY A 35 -15.27 -24.25 6.04
N ARG A 36 -15.77 -24.97 7.07
CA ARG A 36 -15.69 -26.44 7.17
C ARG A 36 -16.28 -27.20 5.99
N ASN A 37 -17.23 -26.61 5.28
CA ASN A 37 -17.85 -27.20 4.09
C ASN A 37 -16.97 -27.21 2.84
N GLY A 38 -15.78 -26.59 2.88
CA GLY A 38 -14.84 -26.52 1.74
C GLY A 38 -15.29 -25.68 0.54
N ILE A 39 -16.49 -25.09 0.58
CA ILE A 39 -17.07 -24.33 -0.55
C ILE A 39 -16.56 -22.90 -0.52
N ASN A 40 -15.79 -22.52 -1.56
CA ASN A 40 -15.27 -21.17 -1.72
C ASN A 40 -16.17 -20.29 -2.61
N TYR A 41 -15.87 -19.00 -2.68
CA TYR A 41 -16.65 -18.05 -3.48
C TYR A 41 -16.62 -18.33 -5.00
N LEU A 42 -15.61 -19.04 -5.49
CA LEU A 42 -15.47 -19.36 -6.91
C LEU A 42 -16.63 -20.25 -7.42
N VAL A 43 -17.12 -21.16 -6.56
CA VAL A 43 -18.28 -22.02 -6.87
C VAL A 43 -19.49 -21.16 -7.25
N TYR A 44 -19.82 -20.19 -6.40
CA TYR A 44 -20.96 -19.28 -6.62
C TYR A 44 -20.77 -18.32 -7.79
N LYS A 45 -19.52 -18.04 -8.18
CA LYS A 45 -19.22 -17.18 -9.34
C LYS A 45 -19.23 -17.91 -10.67
N LYS A 46 -18.90 -19.22 -10.66
CA LYS A 46 -18.72 -20.02 -11.87
C LYS A 46 -19.92 -20.90 -12.22
N LEU A 47 -20.68 -21.32 -11.21
CA LEU A 47 -21.82 -22.24 -11.41
C LEU A 47 -23.15 -21.48 -11.20
N PRO A 48 -23.92 -21.19 -12.27
CA PRO A 48 -25.20 -20.49 -12.17
C PRO A 48 -26.19 -21.17 -11.24
N ALA A 49 -26.31 -22.49 -11.28
CA ALA A 49 -27.20 -23.26 -10.40
C ALA A 49 -26.86 -23.08 -8.92
N ALA A 50 -25.53 -23.08 -8.56
CA ALA A 50 -25.10 -22.82 -7.19
C ALA A 50 -25.37 -21.37 -6.74
N PHE A 51 -25.26 -20.41 -7.67
CA PHE A 51 -25.60 -19.01 -7.42
C PHE A 51 -27.10 -18.85 -7.13
N ASP A 52 -27.97 -19.47 -7.93
CA ASP A 52 -29.42 -19.39 -7.77
C ASP A 52 -29.92 -20.12 -6.52
N LEU A 53 -29.35 -21.29 -6.23
CA LEU A 53 -29.61 -22.00 -4.97
C LEU A 53 -29.20 -21.17 -3.76
N LEU A 54 -28.02 -20.57 -3.78
CA LEU A 54 -27.60 -19.73 -2.66
C LEU A 54 -28.50 -18.50 -2.50
N TYR A 55 -28.95 -17.90 -3.60
CA TYR A 55 -29.90 -16.78 -3.52
C TYR A 55 -31.22 -17.17 -2.85
N SER A 56 -31.78 -18.35 -3.17
CA SER A 56 -32.98 -18.85 -2.51
C SER A 56 -32.78 -19.13 -1.01
N ILE A 57 -31.61 -19.67 -0.62
CA ILE A 57 -31.25 -19.89 0.80
C ILE A 57 -31.15 -18.54 1.52
N ILE A 58 -30.52 -17.53 0.91
CA ILE A 58 -30.41 -16.19 1.48
C ILE A 58 -31.78 -15.54 1.70
N LEU A 59 -32.74 -15.73 0.79
CA LEU A 59 -34.10 -15.24 0.98
C LEU A 59 -34.80 -15.90 2.18
N LYS A 60 -34.63 -17.21 2.39
CA LYS A 60 -35.15 -17.89 3.59
C LYS A 60 -34.48 -17.39 4.88
N ALA A 61 -33.14 -17.27 4.85
CA ALA A 61 -32.40 -16.74 5.99
C ALA A 61 -32.76 -15.27 6.30
N TRP A 62 -33.25 -14.53 5.31
CA TRP A 62 -33.75 -13.17 5.51
C TRP A 62 -35.01 -13.15 6.34
N ASP A 63 -35.81 -14.17 6.26
CA ASP A 63 -37.06 -14.35 7.03
C ASP A 63 -36.83 -15.01 8.41
N GLY A 64 -35.53 -15.24 8.76
CA GLY A 64 -35.13 -15.80 10.08
C GLY A 64 -34.67 -17.27 10.05
N ASP A 65 -34.83 -17.98 8.93
CA ASP A 65 -34.41 -19.39 8.79
C ASP A 65 -32.90 -19.48 8.46
N ILE A 66 -32.07 -19.23 9.47
CA ILE A 66 -30.59 -19.19 9.34
C ILE A 66 -30.05 -20.63 9.32
N PRO A 67 -29.32 -21.06 8.29
CA PRO A 67 -28.71 -22.37 8.27
C PRO A 67 -27.68 -22.57 9.39
N ASP A 68 -27.78 -23.68 10.14
CA ASP A 68 -26.89 -24.01 11.28
C ASP A 68 -25.41 -23.93 10.92
N ASN A 69 -25.04 -24.35 9.71
CA ASN A 69 -23.64 -24.34 9.27
C ASN A 69 -23.06 -22.93 9.06
N TRP A 70 -23.88 -21.87 9.10
CA TRP A 70 -23.39 -20.50 9.07
C TRP A 70 -22.91 -20.02 10.44
N ALA A 71 -23.46 -20.58 11.51
CA ALA A 71 -23.08 -20.31 12.89
C ALA A 71 -21.92 -21.20 13.38
N GLN A 72 -21.45 -22.14 12.55
CA GLN A 72 -20.33 -23.02 12.87
C GLN A 72 -19.01 -22.45 12.33
N ALA A 73 -17.98 -22.40 13.18
CA ALA A 73 -16.65 -21.93 12.78
C ALA A 73 -15.54 -22.94 13.12
N ALA A 74 -14.62 -23.11 12.17
CA ALA A 74 -13.30 -23.66 12.44
C ALA A 74 -12.37 -22.52 12.88
N VAL A 75 -11.84 -22.63 14.10
CA VAL A 75 -10.95 -21.60 14.65
C VAL A 75 -9.50 -22.02 14.47
N VAL A 76 -8.75 -21.24 13.70
CA VAL A 76 -7.31 -21.41 13.51
C VAL A 76 -6.57 -20.41 14.40
N LEU A 77 -5.54 -20.90 15.09
CA LEU A 77 -4.75 -20.10 16.00
C LEU A 77 -3.55 -19.49 15.25
N LEU A 78 -3.49 -18.16 15.14
CA LEU A 78 -2.35 -17.45 14.59
C LEU A 78 -1.48 -16.91 15.71
N PHE A 79 -0.24 -17.40 15.79
CA PHE A 79 0.76 -16.90 16.73
C PHE A 79 1.06 -15.41 16.47
N LYS A 80 1.15 -14.61 17.53
CA LYS A 80 1.46 -13.17 17.47
C LYS A 80 2.96 -12.93 17.69
N ASP A 81 3.40 -13.11 18.93
CA ASP A 81 4.73 -12.88 19.44
C ASP A 81 4.84 -13.38 20.90
N GLU A 82 5.97 -13.19 21.53
CA GLU A 82 6.27 -13.58 22.93
C GLU A 82 6.38 -15.12 23.10
N ASP A 83 5.79 -15.70 24.13
CA ASP A 83 5.92 -17.13 24.44
C ASP A 83 4.86 -17.97 23.67
N PRO A 84 5.28 -18.92 22.82
CA PRO A 84 4.35 -19.80 22.10
C PRO A 84 3.59 -20.78 22.99
N ALA A 85 4.01 -20.98 24.24
CA ALA A 85 3.32 -21.83 25.21
C ALA A 85 2.10 -21.12 25.83
N ASP A 86 2.02 -19.79 25.77
CA ASP A 86 0.90 -19.04 26.30
C ASP A 86 -0.21 -18.88 25.25
N PRO A 87 -1.42 -19.46 25.45
CA PRO A 87 -2.55 -19.30 24.54
C PRO A 87 -2.97 -17.84 24.29
N ALA A 88 -2.70 -16.91 25.21
CA ALA A 88 -3.01 -15.50 25.08
C ALA A 88 -2.19 -14.84 23.93
N ASN A 89 -1.10 -15.45 23.51
CA ASN A 89 -0.23 -14.98 22.43
C ASN A 89 -0.72 -15.45 21.04
N TYR A 90 -1.89 -16.03 20.95
CA TYR A 90 -2.52 -16.43 19.69
C TYR A 90 -3.74 -15.56 19.37
N ARG A 91 -3.99 -15.38 18.06
CA ARG A 91 -5.26 -14.81 17.56
C ARG A 91 -6.15 -15.94 17.05
N PRO A 92 -7.33 -16.12 17.63
CA PRO A 92 -8.28 -17.09 17.11
C PRO A 92 -8.98 -16.51 15.87
N ILE A 93 -8.71 -17.08 14.71
CA ILE A 93 -9.36 -16.68 13.44
C ILE A 93 -10.44 -17.68 13.11
N ALA A 94 -11.69 -17.22 13.08
CA ALA A 94 -12.83 -18.06 12.76
C ALA A 94 -13.04 -18.18 11.24
N LEU A 95 -12.90 -19.38 10.72
CA LEU A 95 -13.20 -19.74 9.34
C LEU A 95 -14.64 -20.19 9.24
N GLN A 96 -15.50 -19.34 8.73
CA GLN A 96 -16.93 -19.55 8.57
C GLN A 96 -17.29 -19.85 7.11
N SER A 97 -18.49 -20.41 6.89
CA SER A 97 -19.04 -20.66 5.56
C SER A 97 -19.03 -19.41 4.68
N CYS A 98 -18.59 -19.56 3.44
CA CYS A 98 -18.59 -18.48 2.45
C CYS A 98 -20.02 -18.00 2.13
N SER A 99 -21.02 -18.88 2.17
CA SER A 99 -22.44 -18.54 1.99
C SER A 99 -22.94 -17.61 3.11
N GLY A 100 -22.69 -17.96 4.39
CA GLY A 100 -23.02 -17.11 5.53
C GLY A 100 -22.31 -15.77 5.48
N LYS A 101 -21.01 -15.73 5.09
CA LYS A 101 -20.28 -14.47 4.89
C LYS A 101 -20.88 -13.58 3.79
N ILE A 102 -21.48 -14.13 2.75
CA ILE A 102 -22.21 -13.35 1.72
C ILE A 102 -23.46 -12.72 2.34
N PHE A 103 -24.29 -13.51 3.05
CA PHE A 103 -25.49 -13.03 3.74
C PHE A 103 -25.18 -11.88 4.71
N PHE A 104 -24.27 -12.11 5.65
CA PHE A 104 -23.89 -11.09 6.63
C PHE A 104 -23.18 -9.89 6.01
N SER A 105 -22.57 -10.01 4.81
CA SER A 105 -21.98 -8.86 4.16
C SER A 105 -23.01 -7.89 3.57
N ILE A 106 -24.20 -8.37 3.23
CA ILE A 106 -25.30 -7.51 2.80
C ILE A 106 -25.79 -6.70 4.00
N TRP A 107 -26.05 -7.37 5.12
CA TRP A 107 -26.46 -6.72 6.36
C TRP A 107 -25.40 -5.74 6.89
N ALA A 108 -24.12 -6.14 6.92
CA ALA A 108 -23.05 -5.29 7.38
C ALA A 108 -22.98 -3.98 6.57
N LYS A 109 -23.15 -4.06 5.24
CA LYS A 109 -23.12 -2.88 4.38
C LYS A 109 -24.33 -1.96 4.62
N ARG A 110 -25.50 -2.53 4.79
CA ARG A 110 -26.73 -1.76 5.09
C ARG A 110 -26.65 -1.10 6.47
N LEU A 111 -26.19 -1.84 7.47
CA LEU A 111 -26.04 -1.36 8.84
C LEU A 111 -24.95 -0.27 8.93
N GLU A 112 -23.81 -0.45 8.26
CA GLU A 112 -22.77 0.59 8.18
C GLU A 112 -23.33 1.89 7.59
N LEU A 113 -24.08 1.80 6.49
CA LEU A 113 -24.70 2.94 5.85
C LEU A 113 -25.72 3.63 6.78
N PHE A 114 -26.52 2.85 7.50
CA PHE A 114 -27.46 3.34 8.50
C PHE A 114 -26.76 4.10 9.61
N MET A 115 -25.72 3.52 10.23
CA MET A 115 -24.97 4.15 11.31
C MET A 115 -24.31 5.46 10.89
N LEU A 116 -23.78 5.49 9.66
CA LEU A 116 -23.14 6.70 9.11
C LEU A 116 -24.15 7.80 8.74
N LYS A 117 -25.25 7.44 8.06
CA LYS A 117 -26.27 8.42 7.62
C LYS A 117 -27.11 8.96 8.76
N SER A 118 -27.33 8.16 9.79
CA SER A 118 -27.98 8.58 11.02
C SER A 118 -27.08 9.42 11.94
N GLY A 119 -25.82 9.63 11.58
CA GLY A 119 -24.87 10.41 12.38
C GLY A 119 -24.40 9.71 13.66
N TYR A 120 -24.72 8.43 13.83
CA TYR A 120 -24.29 7.65 14.99
C TYR A 120 -22.77 7.38 14.96
N PHE A 121 -22.24 6.98 13.81
CA PHE A 121 -20.80 6.91 13.62
C PHE A 121 -20.22 8.27 13.18
N LYS A 122 -19.31 8.80 13.99
CA LYS A 122 -18.57 10.02 13.70
C LYS A 122 -17.21 9.67 13.08
N ARG A 123 -17.06 9.94 11.80
CA ARG A 123 -15.79 9.67 11.06
C ARG A 123 -14.55 10.33 11.66
N ALA A 124 -14.73 11.41 12.41
CA ALA A 124 -13.64 12.07 13.12
C ALA A 124 -13.09 11.24 14.29
N LYS A 125 -13.89 10.31 14.83
CA LYS A 125 -13.57 9.53 16.04
C LYS A 125 -13.22 8.10 15.72
N GLN A 126 -14.20 7.26 15.30
CA GLN A 126 -13.96 5.87 14.92
C GLN A 126 -13.68 5.75 13.44
N LYS A 127 -12.51 5.19 13.10
CA LYS A 127 -12.10 4.97 11.71
C LYS A 127 -11.79 3.50 11.39
N GLY A 128 -11.78 2.64 12.39
CA GLY A 128 -11.63 1.21 12.21
C GLY A 128 -12.85 0.59 11.54
N PHE A 129 -12.62 -0.30 10.57
CA PHE A 129 -13.62 -1.10 9.86
C PHE A 129 -14.63 -0.32 9.01
N LEU A 130 -14.47 0.98 8.83
CA LEU A 130 -15.32 1.79 7.96
C LEU A 130 -14.86 1.73 6.51
N SER A 131 -15.80 1.49 5.60
CA SER A 131 -15.52 1.38 4.17
C SER A 131 -15.05 2.71 3.58
N GLY A 132 -13.94 2.67 2.82
CA GLY A 132 -13.42 3.84 2.11
C GLY A 132 -12.76 4.90 2.99
N VAL A 133 -12.48 4.60 4.26
CA VAL A 133 -11.76 5.49 5.19
C VAL A 133 -10.33 5.00 5.37
N PRO A 134 -9.30 5.78 5.02
CA PRO A 134 -7.89 5.44 5.25
C PRO A 134 -7.48 5.72 6.71
N GLY A 135 -8.20 5.13 7.66
CA GLY A 135 -8.26 5.48 9.07
C GLY A 135 -6.92 5.57 9.80
N CYS A 136 -6.02 4.59 9.62
CA CYS A 136 -4.71 4.61 10.30
C CYS A 136 -3.91 5.86 9.96
N SER A 137 -3.76 6.17 8.66
CA SER A 137 -2.98 7.34 8.22
C SER A 137 -3.62 8.66 8.62
N GLU A 138 -4.96 8.73 8.67
CA GLU A 138 -5.67 9.92 9.12
C GLU A 138 -5.48 10.18 10.62
N HIS A 139 -5.62 9.13 11.47
CA HIS A 139 -5.39 9.28 12.91
C HIS A 139 -3.93 9.59 13.26
N VAL A 140 -2.98 8.95 12.55
CA VAL A 140 -1.56 9.29 12.69
C VAL A 140 -1.31 10.75 12.31
N ALA A 141 -1.89 11.23 11.19
CA ALA A 141 -1.76 12.64 10.77
C ALA A 141 -2.37 13.59 11.78
N THR A 142 -3.55 13.29 12.34
CA THR A 142 -4.22 14.11 13.36
C THR A 142 -3.39 14.21 14.64
N LEU A 143 -2.91 13.09 15.17
CA LEU A 143 -2.08 13.09 16.39
C LEU A 143 -0.75 13.81 16.16
N LYS A 144 -0.09 13.54 15.01
CA LYS A 144 1.15 14.22 14.63
C LYS A 144 0.97 15.73 14.50
N ALA A 145 -0.16 16.16 13.93
CA ALA A 145 -0.54 17.56 13.84
C ALA A 145 -0.73 18.19 15.23
N ALA A 146 -1.41 17.50 16.16
CA ALA A 146 -1.64 18.00 17.52
C ALA A 146 -0.33 18.16 18.29
N LEU A 147 0.56 17.17 18.23
CA LEU A 147 1.88 17.24 18.87
C LEU A 147 2.77 18.36 18.29
N ARG A 148 2.66 18.63 16.99
CA ARG A 148 3.37 19.75 16.36
C ARG A 148 2.79 21.10 16.70
N ASP A 149 1.45 21.22 16.68
CA ASP A 149 0.76 22.46 17.06
C ASP A 149 1.05 22.82 18.53
N SER A 150 1.03 21.83 19.44
CA SER A 150 1.34 22.04 20.84
C SER A 150 2.78 22.57 21.04
N ARG A 151 3.74 21.99 20.31
CA ARG A 151 5.14 22.41 20.35
C ARG A 151 5.35 23.81 19.78
N SER A 152 4.77 24.09 18.59
CA SER A 152 4.91 25.41 17.94
C SER A 152 4.15 26.51 18.66
N SER A 153 3.12 26.15 19.42
CA SER A 153 2.27 27.09 20.19
C SER A 153 2.64 27.18 21.68
N TYR A 154 3.64 26.39 22.11
CA TYR A 154 4.07 26.28 23.52
C TYR A 154 2.92 25.90 24.46
N ARG A 155 1.99 25.05 24.02
CA ARG A 155 0.84 24.60 24.80
C ARG A 155 1.05 23.22 25.36
N GLN A 156 0.51 22.97 26.53
CA GLN A 156 0.48 21.63 27.12
C GLN A 156 -0.42 20.73 26.29
N ILE A 157 0.03 19.47 26.10
CA ILE A 157 -0.75 18.38 25.56
C ILE A 157 -0.48 17.10 26.35
N VAL A 158 -1.51 16.34 26.60
CA VAL A 158 -1.44 15.04 27.27
C VAL A 158 -2.09 14.01 26.37
N VAL A 159 -1.39 12.92 26.12
CA VAL A 159 -1.87 11.80 25.29
C VAL A 159 -1.82 10.52 26.11
N ALA A 160 -2.92 9.79 26.11
CA ALA A 160 -3.02 8.47 26.72
C ALA A 160 -3.47 7.45 25.65
N TRP A 161 -2.75 6.36 25.49
CA TRP A 161 -3.11 5.23 24.63
C TRP A 161 -3.60 4.10 25.49
N ILE A 162 -4.81 3.62 25.19
CA ILE A 162 -5.53 2.61 25.96
C ILE A 162 -5.58 1.33 25.14
N ASP A 163 -5.09 0.23 25.72
CA ASP A 163 -5.16 -1.12 25.15
C ASP A 163 -6.19 -1.93 25.92
N LEU A 164 -7.10 -2.60 25.21
CA LEU A 164 -8.12 -3.45 25.79
C LEU A 164 -7.67 -4.91 25.85
N LYS A 165 -8.03 -5.61 26.94
CA LYS A 165 -7.77 -7.03 27.07
C LYS A 165 -8.75 -7.82 26.22
N ASN A 166 -8.25 -8.54 25.19
CA ASN A 166 -9.04 -9.41 24.30
C ASN A 166 -10.34 -8.75 23.82
N ALA A 167 -10.23 -7.55 23.21
CA ALA A 167 -11.36 -6.69 22.90
C ALA A 167 -12.54 -7.41 22.20
N PHE A 168 -12.25 -8.13 21.10
CA PHE A 168 -13.29 -8.88 20.37
C PHE A 168 -13.88 -10.03 21.19
N GLY A 169 -13.06 -10.74 21.95
CA GLY A 169 -13.50 -11.87 22.77
C GLY A 169 -14.22 -11.47 24.07
N SER A 170 -14.24 -10.19 24.42
CA SER A 170 -14.84 -9.71 25.66
C SER A 170 -16.19 -8.99 25.48
N VAL A 171 -16.69 -8.87 24.26
CA VAL A 171 -18.02 -8.27 24.02
C VAL A 171 -19.12 -9.29 24.31
N SER A 172 -19.95 -9.05 25.31
CA SER A 172 -21.10 -9.93 25.58
C SER A 172 -22.21 -9.78 24.54
N HIS A 173 -22.92 -10.85 24.24
CA HIS A 173 -24.03 -10.85 23.28
C HIS A 173 -25.14 -9.91 23.74
N ASN A 174 -25.45 -9.86 25.07
CA ASN A 174 -26.38 -8.89 25.63
C ASN A 174 -25.99 -7.43 25.40
N LEU A 175 -24.68 -7.15 25.40
CA LEU A 175 -24.17 -5.79 25.09
C LEU A 175 -24.34 -5.44 23.61
N ILE A 176 -24.27 -6.43 22.73
CA ILE A 176 -24.58 -6.25 21.30
C ILE A 176 -26.04 -5.90 21.12
N GLN A 177 -26.97 -6.67 21.75
CA GLN A 177 -28.41 -6.40 21.72
C GLN A 177 -28.74 -5.03 22.28
N PHE A 178 -28.14 -4.64 23.40
CA PHE A 178 -28.28 -3.30 23.96
C PHE A 178 -27.84 -2.21 22.97
N ALA A 179 -26.70 -2.42 22.27
CA ALA A 179 -26.21 -1.44 21.30
C ALA A 179 -27.12 -1.34 20.07
N LEU A 180 -27.66 -2.47 19.59
CA LEU A 180 -28.63 -2.49 18.48
C LEU A 180 -29.91 -1.70 18.84
N GLU A 181 -30.48 -1.95 20.01
CA GLU A 181 -31.61 -1.21 20.52
C GLU A 181 -31.31 0.27 20.74
N TRP A 182 -30.15 0.57 21.35
CA TRP A 182 -29.72 1.94 21.65
C TRP A 182 -29.67 2.81 20.38
N TYR A 183 -29.15 2.25 19.26
CA TYR A 183 -29.05 2.94 17.99
C TYR A 183 -30.29 2.77 17.09
N HIS A 184 -31.41 2.33 17.65
CA HIS A 184 -32.66 2.19 16.90
C HIS A 184 -32.58 1.27 15.68
N VAL A 185 -31.77 0.22 15.75
CA VAL A 185 -31.77 -0.84 14.72
C VAL A 185 -33.12 -1.57 14.77
N PRO A 186 -33.76 -1.78 13.59
CA PRO A 186 -35.06 -2.49 13.55
C PRO A 186 -34.97 -3.89 14.15
N THR A 187 -36.04 -4.32 14.87
CA THR A 187 -36.13 -5.61 15.53
C THR A 187 -35.84 -6.77 14.60
N HIS A 188 -36.33 -6.73 13.38
CA HIS A 188 -36.08 -7.75 12.38
C HIS A 188 -34.59 -8.11 12.23
N LEU A 189 -33.69 -7.13 12.14
CA LEU A 189 -32.25 -7.40 12.08
C LEU A 189 -31.68 -7.77 13.45
N ALA A 190 -32.19 -7.16 14.52
CA ALA A 190 -31.76 -7.48 15.87
C ALA A 190 -32.04 -8.94 16.21
N ASP A 191 -33.23 -9.45 15.83
CA ASP A 191 -33.64 -10.84 16.02
C ASP A 191 -32.77 -11.81 15.19
N ILE A 192 -32.49 -11.51 13.93
CA ILE A 192 -31.55 -12.28 13.09
C ILE A 192 -30.17 -12.38 13.75
N ILE A 193 -29.69 -11.27 14.30
CA ILE A 193 -28.40 -11.26 15.00
C ILE A 193 -28.45 -12.05 16.29
N SER A 194 -29.50 -11.92 17.09
CA SER A 194 -29.70 -12.69 18.33
C SER A 194 -29.70 -14.19 18.07
N THR A 195 -30.56 -14.64 17.17
CA THR A 195 -30.66 -16.06 16.76
C THR A 195 -29.30 -16.58 16.27
N TYR A 196 -28.60 -15.81 15.44
CA TYR A 196 -27.26 -16.19 14.95
C TYR A 196 -26.26 -16.37 16.11
N TYR A 197 -26.26 -15.47 17.11
CA TYR A 197 -25.32 -15.55 18.24
C TYR A 197 -25.67 -16.68 19.22
N GLU A 198 -26.93 -17.04 19.37
CA GLU A 198 -27.39 -18.19 20.16
C GLU A 198 -26.93 -19.53 19.55
N MET A 199 -26.84 -19.60 18.22
CA MET A 199 -26.40 -20.79 17.48
C MET A 199 -24.89 -20.93 17.38
N LEU A 200 -24.07 -19.92 17.80
CA LEU A 200 -22.66 -19.91 17.59
C LEU A 200 -21.91 -21.04 18.26
N VAL A 201 -21.27 -21.86 17.46
CA VAL A 201 -20.38 -22.92 17.93
C VAL A 201 -19.03 -22.89 17.22
N ALA A 202 -18.00 -23.31 17.93
CA ALA A 202 -16.64 -23.30 17.42
C ALA A 202 -15.91 -24.62 17.68
N THR A 203 -14.96 -24.92 16.84
CA THR A 203 -13.98 -26.00 17.00
C THR A 203 -12.61 -25.43 16.72
N ILE A 204 -11.65 -25.62 17.62
CA ILE A 204 -10.26 -25.23 17.37
C ILE A 204 -9.64 -26.30 16.48
N GLU A 205 -9.04 -25.86 15.37
CA GLU A 205 -8.40 -26.75 14.41
C GLU A 205 -6.92 -26.41 14.27
N THR A 206 -6.06 -27.41 14.47
CA THR A 206 -4.64 -27.35 14.24
C THR A 206 -4.25 -28.37 13.17
N LYS A 207 -2.97 -28.45 12.82
CA LYS A 207 -2.50 -29.47 11.87
C LYS A 207 -2.62 -30.90 12.44
N ASP A 208 -2.51 -31.03 13.76
CA ASP A 208 -2.31 -32.32 14.44
C ASP A 208 -3.55 -32.79 15.19
N TRP A 209 -4.44 -31.87 15.58
CA TRP A 209 -5.64 -32.18 16.38
C TRP A 209 -6.75 -31.17 16.17
N SER A 210 -7.98 -31.59 16.52
CA SER A 210 -9.17 -30.73 16.61
C SER A 210 -9.82 -30.87 17.96
N SER A 211 -10.30 -29.75 18.53
CA SER A 211 -11.05 -29.78 19.79
C SER A 211 -12.45 -30.37 19.58
N LYS A 212 -13.12 -30.71 20.70
CA LYS A 212 -14.58 -30.87 20.68
C LYS A 212 -15.26 -29.55 20.29
N CYS A 213 -16.44 -29.64 19.74
CA CYS A 213 -17.28 -28.48 19.46
C CYS A 213 -17.74 -27.86 20.79
N PHE A 214 -17.66 -26.54 20.88
CA PHE A 214 -18.12 -25.80 22.09
C PHE A 214 -18.96 -24.59 21.69
N VAL A 215 -19.89 -24.22 22.57
CA VAL A 215 -20.72 -23.03 22.38
C VAL A 215 -19.89 -21.78 22.60
N TYR A 216 -20.11 -20.77 21.74
CA TYR A 216 -19.39 -19.49 21.81
C TYR A 216 -20.24 -18.48 22.59
N GLU A 217 -20.18 -18.54 23.93
CA GLU A 217 -21.06 -17.80 24.85
C GLU A 217 -20.77 -16.30 24.94
N ILE A 218 -19.55 -15.89 24.62
CA ILE A 218 -19.09 -14.50 24.72
C ILE A 218 -18.12 -14.15 23.61
N GLY A 219 -18.14 -12.90 23.19
CA GLY A 219 -17.26 -12.38 22.17
C GLY A 219 -17.86 -12.41 20.77
N VAL A 220 -17.13 -11.82 19.83
CA VAL A 220 -17.45 -11.82 18.41
C VAL A 220 -16.35 -12.52 17.62
N PHE A 221 -16.70 -13.30 16.62
CA PHE A 221 -15.72 -14.05 15.83
C PHE A 221 -14.77 -13.14 15.05
N GLN A 222 -13.46 -13.33 15.23
CA GLN A 222 -12.45 -12.73 14.38
C GLN A 222 -12.44 -13.47 13.04
N GLY A 223 -13.04 -12.87 12.01
CA GLY A 223 -13.21 -13.45 10.67
C GLY A 223 -14.65 -13.46 10.17
N CYS A 224 -15.61 -13.17 11.02
CA CYS A 224 -16.98 -12.85 10.61
C CYS A 224 -17.04 -11.45 9.99
N VAL A 225 -17.87 -11.27 8.97
CA VAL A 225 -17.99 -9.98 8.27
C VAL A 225 -18.75 -8.94 9.09
N LEU A 226 -19.68 -9.39 9.92
CA LEU A 226 -20.52 -8.51 10.75
C LEU A 226 -19.83 -8.11 12.07
N SER A 227 -19.00 -8.98 12.64
CA SER A 227 -18.35 -8.79 13.95
C SER A 227 -17.61 -7.46 14.10
N PRO A 228 -16.81 -6.97 13.10
CA PRO A 228 -16.13 -5.70 13.24
C PRO A 228 -17.09 -4.52 13.42
N LEU A 229 -18.22 -4.55 12.73
CA LEU A 229 -19.22 -3.49 12.81
C LEU A 229 -19.96 -3.52 14.15
N LEU A 230 -20.36 -4.71 14.62
CA LEU A 230 -21.00 -4.88 15.93
C LEU A 230 -20.08 -4.44 17.07
N PHE A 231 -18.79 -4.83 17.00
CA PHE A 231 -17.79 -4.33 17.93
C PHE A 231 -17.72 -2.80 17.91
N SER A 232 -17.66 -2.20 16.71
CA SER A 232 -17.63 -0.73 16.57
C SER A 232 -18.89 -0.07 17.13
N MET A 233 -20.07 -0.68 17.00
CA MET A 233 -21.32 -0.16 17.60
C MET A 233 -21.26 -0.18 19.13
N VAL A 234 -20.82 -1.29 19.73
CA VAL A 234 -20.64 -1.38 21.18
C VAL A 234 -19.62 -0.35 21.66
N PHE A 235 -18.48 -0.25 20.99
CA PHE A 235 -17.42 0.68 21.36
C PHE A 235 -17.82 2.14 21.17
N ASN A 236 -18.72 2.41 20.23
CA ASN A 236 -19.25 3.75 19.98
C ASN A 236 -20.09 4.29 21.16
N LEU A 237 -20.66 3.44 22.00
CA LEU A 237 -21.30 3.86 23.25
C LEU A 237 -20.31 4.61 24.16
N LEU A 238 -19.06 4.13 24.27
CA LEU A 238 -18.00 4.81 24.98
C LEU A 238 -17.61 6.14 24.28
N LEU A 239 -17.49 6.13 22.95
CA LEU A 239 -17.13 7.33 22.19
C LEU A 239 -18.21 8.41 22.28
N ASP A 240 -19.47 8.05 22.37
CA ASP A 240 -20.58 8.98 22.61
C ASP A 240 -20.48 9.61 24.00
N MET A 241 -20.11 8.84 25.04
CA MET A 241 -19.85 9.38 26.37
C MET A 241 -18.66 10.35 26.39
N LEU A 242 -17.56 9.99 25.72
CA LEU A 242 -16.37 10.84 25.60
C LEU A 242 -16.66 12.11 24.80
N SER A 243 -17.59 12.04 23.83
CA SER A 243 -17.98 13.18 23.01
C SER A 243 -18.54 14.35 23.83
N LEU A 244 -19.21 14.07 24.95
CA LEU A 244 -19.74 15.10 25.85
C LEU A 244 -18.65 15.94 26.51
N ARG A 245 -17.43 15.44 26.54
CA ARG A 245 -16.29 16.13 27.17
C ARG A 245 -15.32 16.76 26.16
N THR A 246 -15.56 16.63 24.85
CA THR A 246 -14.60 17.03 23.80
C THR A 246 -14.18 18.48 23.96
N GLU A 247 -15.11 19.43 24.14
CA GLU A 247 -14.78 20.86 24.22
C GLU A 247 -14.09 21.23 25.54
N GLU A 248 -14.42 20.56 26.65
CA GLU A 248 -13.84 20.84 27.98
C GLU A 248 -12.45 20.19 28.12
N ALA A 249 -12.29 18.97 27.71
CA ALA A 249 -11.12 18.15 27.98
C ALA A 249 -10.13 18.09 26.80
N GLY A 250 -10.62 18.24 25.58
CA GLY A 250 -9.86 18.03 24.36
C GLY A 250 -8.77 19.09 24.12
N TYR A 251 -7.86 18.76 23.24
CA TYR A 251 -6.83 19.68 22.74
C TYR A 251 -7.41 20.56 21.61
N LYS A 252 -7.47 21.87 21.84
CA LYS A 252 -7.91 22.86 20.85
C LYS A 252 -6.72 23.35 20.03
N PHE A 253 -6.76 23.17 18.71
CA PHE A 253 -5.71 23.67 17.81
C PHE A 253 -5.65 25.21 17.81
N LYS A 254 -4.43 25.75 17.67
CA LYS A 254 -4.25 27.16 17.48
C LYS A 254 -4.58 27.54 16.04
N GLY A 255 -5.59 28.42 15.83
CA GLY A 255 -5.98 29.01 14.54
C GLY A 255 -6.81 28.13 13.61
N CYS A 256 -7.41 27.12 14.15
CA CYS A 256 -8.63 26.54 13.60
C CYS A 256 -9.56 26.22 14.76
N GLU A 257 -10.87 26.36 14.53
CA GLU A 257 -11.89 26.07 15.55
C GLU A 257 -12.13 24.55 15.58
N VAL A 258 -11.08 23.78 15.89
CA VAL A 258 -11.14 22.31 15.99
C VAL A 258 -10.56 21.89 17.33
N THR A 259 -11.36 21.13 18.08
CA THR A 259 -10.96 20.47 19.32
C THR A 259 -10.95 18.96 19.07
N ILE A 260 -9.86 18.27 19.40
CA ILE A 260 -9.76 16.81 19.35
C ILE A 260 -9.62 16.26 20.76
N HIS A 261 -10.31 15.15 21.04
CA HIS A 261 -10.27 14.53 22.36
C HIS A 261 -9.97 13.03 22.28
N ASP A 262 -10.67 12.31 21.45
CA ASP A 262 -10.57 10.87 21.31
C ASP A 262 -10.38 10.46 19.85
N LEU A 263 -9.46 9.52 19.61
CA LEU A 263 -9.23 8.87 18.32
C LEU A 263 -9.30 7.36 18.53
N ALA A 264 -10.22 6.72 17.83
CA ALA A 264 -10.41 5.28 17.92
C ALA A 264 -10.20 4.59 16.56
N TYR A 265 -9.44 3.52 16.57
CA TYR A 265 -9.30 2.63 15.42
C TYR A 265 -9.56 1.19 15.89
N ALA A 266 -10.79 0.73 15.69
CA ALA A 266 -11.28 -0.48 16.32
C ALA A 266 -11.19 -0.37 17.86
N ASP A 267 -10.36 -1.21 18.47
CA ASP A 267 -10.06 -1.25 19.90
C ASP A 267 -8.91 -0.31 20.35
N ASP A 268 -8.08 0.15 19.42
CA ASP A 268 -7.03 1.11 19.73
C ASP A 268 -7.65 2.49 20.00
N LEU A 269 -7.61 2.93 21.26
CA LEU A 269 -8.15 4.22 21.72
C LEU A 269 -7.03 5.14 22.18
N SER A 270 -7.03 6.39 21.69
CA SER A 270 -6.16 7.44 22.17
C SER A 270 -6.98 8.61 22.72
N ILE A 271 -6.66 9.06 23.92
CA ILE A 271 -7.20 10.28 24.51
C ILE A 271 -6.17 11.40 24.35
N ILE A 272 -6.60 12.55 23.86
CA ILE A 272 -5.78 13.73 23.64
C ILE A 272 -6.40 14.88 24.41
N SER A 273 -5.71 15.36 25.44
CA SER A 273 -6.24 16.33 26.37
C SER A 273 -5.33 17.56 26.53
N ARG A 274 -5.92 18.69 26.92
CA ARG A 274 -5.21 19.93 27.20
C ARG A 274 -4.49 19.95 28.56
N SER A 275 -4.89 19.06 29.49
CA SER A 275 -4.32 19.01 30.85
C SER A 275 -4.33 17.59 31.42
N ILE A 276 -3.51 17.33 32.43
CA ILE A 276 -3.45 16.06 33.15
C ILE A 276 -4.80 15.75 33.83
N THR A 277 -5.38 16.74 34.49
CA THR A 277 -6.65 16.57 35.21
C THR A 277 -7.76 16.11 34.24
N GLU A 278 -7.87 16.75 33.08
CA GLU A 278 -8.90 16.37 32.11
C GLU A 278 -8.62 15.02 31.46
N ALA A 279 -7.34 14.67 31.22
CA ALA A 279 -6.94 13.35 30.77
C ALA A 279 -7.36 12.27 31.79
N GLN A 280 -7.06 12.48 33.08
CA GLN A 280 -7.43 11.56 34.15
C GLN A 280 -8.95 11.40 34.28
N ARG A 281 -9.70 12.48 34.24
CA ARG A 281 -11.20 12.42 34.27
C ARG A 281 -11.76 11.62 33.10
N SER A 282 -11.11 11.70 31.93
CA SER A 282 -11.50 10.91 30.75
C SER A 282 -11.17 9.43 30.93
N LEU A 283 -10.03 9.10 31.53
CA LEU A 283 -9.67 7.73 31.90
C LEU A 283 -10.61 7.13 32.96
N ASP A 284 -11.02 7.92 33.95
CA ASP A 284 -12.00 7.50 34.98
C ASP A 284 -13.36 7.21 34.35
N LEU A 285 -13.74 7.96 33.31
CA LEU A 285 -14.96 7.71 32.55
C LEU A 285 -14.87 6.39 31.77
N ILE A 286 -13.71 6.13 31.12
CA ILE A 286 -13.43 4.86 30.44
C ILE A 286 -13.50 3.70 31.41
N ASP A 287 -12.87 3.81 32.57
CA ASP A 287 -12.91 2.78 33.62
C ASP A 287 -14.34 2.47 34.11
N ARG A 288 -15.14 3.52 34.28
CA ARG A 288 -16.57 3.33 34.64
C ARG A 288 -17.34 2.61 33.54
N PHE A 289 -17.13 2.96 32.29
CA PHE A 289 -17.75 2.29 31.16
C PHE A 289 -17.33 0.82 31.09
N LEU A 290 -16.03 0.51 31.18
CA LEU A 290 -15.53 -0.86 31.14
C LEU A 290 -16.09 -1.70 32.27
N ARG A 291 -16.17 -1.17 33.49
CA ARG A 291 -16.83 -1.84 34.61
C ARG A 291 -18.32 -2.06 34.39
N TRP A 292 -19.02 -1.11 33.76
CA TRP A 292 -20.43 -1.27 33.42
C TRP A 292 -20.65 -2.40 32.42
N THR A 293 -19.75 -2.61 31.46
CA THR A 293 -19.85 -3.74 30.51
C THR A 293 -19.68 -5.11 31.16
N ARG A 294 -19.10 -5.19 32.36
CA ARG A 294 -18.78 -6.39 33.18
C ARG A 294 -17.75 -7.33 32.50
N THR A 295 -17.58 -7.30 31.21
CA THR A 295 -16.79 -8.26 30.44
C THR A 295 -15.54 -7.61 29.77
N MET A 296 -15.59 -6.32 29.50
CA MET A 296 -14.48 -5.60 28.89
C MET A 296 -13.57 -5.00 29.96
N ALA A 297 -12.26 -5.03 29.74
CA ALA A 297 -11.27 -4.47 30.67
C ALA A 297 -10.09 -3.86 29.92
N ALA A 298 -9.49 -2.81 30.50
CA ALA A 298 -8.21 -2.31 30.03
C ALA A 298 -7.05 -3.26 30.39
N LYS A 299 -5.95 -3.20 29.62
CA LYS A 299 -4.68 -3.89 29.91
C LYS A 299 -3.62 -2.87 30.31
N PRO A 300 -3.52 -2.46 31.60
CA PRO A 300 -2.66 -1.34 32.01
C PRO A 300 -1.20 -1.52 31.63
N SER A 301 -0.70 -2.76 31.65
CA SER A 301 0.70 -3.06 31.24
C SER A 301 1.03 -2.65 29.80
N LYS A 302 0.04 -2.59 28.89
CA LYS A 302 0.19 -2.16 27.50
C LYS A 302 -0.24 -0.69 27.28
N CYS A 303 -0.97 -0.08 28.22
CA CYS A 303 -1.33 1.33 28.14
C CYS A 303 -0.11 2.22 28.28
N ARG A 304 -0.12 3.38 27.60
CA ARG A 304 1.00 4.33 27.57
C ARG A 304 0.51 5.75 27.72
N SER A 305 1.36 6.62 28.29
CA SER A 305 1.10 8.05 28.42
C SER A 305 2.27 8.89 27.86
N LEU A 306 1.94 10.07 27.39
CA LEU A 306 2.88 11.12 27.01
C LEU A 306 2.30 12.46 27.40
N ALA A 307 3.08 13.29 28.07
CA ALA A 307 2.73 14.68 28.28
C ALA A 307 3.88 15.60 27.87
N LEU A 308 3.54 16.69 27.23
CA LEU A 308 4.48 17.72 26.79
C LEU A 308 4.02 19.07 27.35
N LYS A 309 4.90 19.82 27.96
CA LYS A 309 4.63 21.18 28.38
C LYS A 309 5.82 22.10 28.12
N TYR A 310 5.54 23.39 28.13
CA TYR A 310 6.55 24.41 28.08
C TYR A 310 7.05 24.71 29.50
N TRP A 311 8.34 24.69 29.69
CA TRP A 311 9.01 25.07 30.91
C TRP A 311 9.63 26.46 30.74
N SER A 312 9.23 27.45 31.57
CA SER A 312 9.94 28.73 31.68
C SER A 312 10.74 28.68 32.99
N ASN A 313 12.04 28.83 32.91
CA ASN A 313 12.88 29.02 34.11
C ASN A 313 12.64 30.42 34.72
N ALA A 314 11.38 30.78 34.95
CA ALA A 314 11.01 32.08 35.52
C ALA A 314 11.14 32.15 37.05
N ASP A 315 11.62 31.06 37.68
CA ASP A 315 11.74 30.99 39.16
C ASP A 315 13.16 31.22 39.70
N ASP A 316 14.05 31.85 38.92
CA ASP A 316 15.33 32.28 39.46
C ASP A 316 15.16 33.72 40.01
N ARG A 317 14.87 33.79 41.34
CA ARG A 317 14.65 35.04 42.11
C ARG A 317 15.90 35.92 42.27
N ALA A 318 16.86 35.81 41.40
CA ALA A 318 18.05 36.64 41.38
C ALA A 318 18.17 37.38 40.05
N GLY A 319 17.64 38.58 40.00
CA GLY A 319 17.65 39.63 39.01
C GLY A 319 18.83 39.79 38.04
N ARG A 320 19.18 38.78 37.30
CA ARG A 320 20.10 38.85 36.14
C ARG A 320 19.41 38.33 34.92
N THR A 321 19.11 39.21 33.98
CA THR A 321 18.64 38.94 32.63
C THR A 321 19.63 38.03 31.88
N ARG A 322 19.61 36.74 32.14
CA ARG A 322 20.20 35.72 31.28
C ARG A 322 19.09 35.21 30.36
N PHE A 323 19.39 35.05 29.06
CA PHE A 323 18.55 34.41 28.07
C PHE A 323 18.01 33.09 28.64
N VAL A 324 16.71 33.07 28.93
CA VAL A 324 16.03 31.89 29.46
C VAL A 324 15.89 30.91 28.27
N GLU A 325 16.61 29.82 28.32
CA GLU A 325 16.46 28.73 27.37
C GLU A 325 15.07 28.11 27.57
N ARG A 326 14.15 28.46 26.70
CA ARG A 326 12.76 28.02 26.77
C ARG A 326 12.70 26.57 26.23
N ALA A 327 12.63 25.58 27.11
CA ALA A 327 12.56 24.17 26.74
C ALA A 327 11.12 23.66 26.73
N TYR A 328 10.69 23.14 25.61
CA TYR A 328 9.48 22.35 25.49
C TYR A 328 9.83 20.87 25.71
N ALA A 329 9.49 20.33 26.86
CA ALA A 329 9.99 19.03 27.29
C ALA A 329 8.87 18.06 27.67
N PRO A 330 9.12 16.74 27.52
CA PRO A 330 8.23 15.70 28.01
C PRO A 330 8.31 15.60 29.54
N PHE A 331 7.22 15.14 30.14
CA PHE A 331 7.18 14.78 31.55
C PHE A 331 6.17 13.66 31.77
N ASP A 332 6.35 12.89 32.86
CA ASP A 332 5.41 11.83 33.22
C ASP A 332 4.14 12.44 33.86
N PRO A 333 2.98 12.24 33.25
CA PRO A 333 1.71 12.75 33.80
C PRO A 333 1.14 11.87 34.92
N GLU A 334 1.75 10.74 35.27
CA GLU A 334 1.32 9.78 36.29
C GLU A 334 -0.17 9.36 36.16
N LEU A 335 -0.66 9.24 34.94
CA LEU A 335 -2.05 8.87 34.66
C LEU A 335 -2.34 7.44 35.12
N LYS A 336 -3.56 7.23 35.64
CA LYS A 336 -4.02 5.91 36.11
C LYS A 336 -5.20 5.39 35.32
N ILE A 337 -5.19 4.08 35.05
CA ILE A 337 -6.31 3.33 34.48
C ILE A 337 -6.45 2.00 35.22
N ALA A 338 -7.66 1.60 35.55
CA ALA A 338 -7.95 0.39 36.36
C ALA A 338 -7.11 0.36 37.67
N GLY A 339 -6.91 1.53 38.31
CA GLY A 339 -6.14 1.68 39.54
C GLY A 339 -4.61 1.60 39.39
N GLN A 340 -4.09 1.37 38.20
CA GLN A 340 -2.65 1.24 37.94
C GLN A 340 -2.10 2.45 37.17
N VAL A 341 -0.86 2.86 37.49
CA VAL A 341 -0.17 3.92 36.77
C VAL A 341 0.22 3.45 35.37
N MET A 342 -0.11 4.25 34.36
CA MET A 342 0.25 4.01 32.95
C MET A 342 1.75 4.27 32.76
N LYS A 343 2.41 3.43 31.95
CA LYS A 343 3.82 3.63 31.62
C LYS A 343 4.01 4.85 30.74
N PHE A 344 4.87 5.77 31.18
CA PHE A 344 5.27 6.95 30.40
C PHE A 344 6.18 6.56 29.24
N ILE A 345 6.03 7.20 28.08
CA ILE A 345 6.94 7.10 26.96
C ILE A 345 8.18 7.96 27.25
N ALA A 346 9.19 7.35 27.86
CA ALA A 346 10.49 8.00 28.08
C ALA A 346 11.36 7.83 26.81
N ASP A 347 12.50 7.13 26.91
CA ASP A 347 13.43 6.95 25.78
C ASP A 347 13.03 5.87 24.79
N LYS A 348 12.02 5.05 25.12
CA LYS A 348 11.52 3.99 24.25
C LYS A 348 10.37 4.50 23.35
N SER A 349 10.35 4.07 22.10
CA SER A 349 9.24 4.38 21.22
C SER A 349 7.97 3.63 21.61
N PHE A 350 6.83 4.23 21.36
CA PHE A 350 5.53 3.56 21.37
C PHE A 350 4.99 3.47 19.94
N LYS A 351 4.45 2.31 19.56
CA LYS A 351 3.89 2.09 18.24
C LYS A 351 2.39 2.39 18.24
N PHE A 352 1.99 3.50 17.64
CA PHE A 352 0.59 3.90 17.44
C PHE A 352 0.21 3.70 15.98
N LEU A 353 -0.72 2.81 15.69
CA LEU A 353 -1.19 2.48 14.34
C LEU A 353 -0.04 2.34 13.31
N GLY A 354 1.05 1.70 13.72
CA GLY A 354 2.23 1.49 12.88
C GLY A 354 3.23 2.65 12.83
N TRP A 355 2.92 3.81 13.40
CA TRP A 355 3.84 4.92 13.59
C TRP A 355 4.54 4.81 14.94
N LYS A 356 5.89 4.86 14.95
CA LYS A 356 6.67 4.88 16.19
C LYS A 356 6.75 6.31 16.71
N VAL A 357 6.08 6.57 17.83
CA VAL A 357 6.06 7.86 18.52
C VAL A 357 7.22 7.93 19.49
N TYR A 358 7.98 9.01 19.44
CA TYR A 358 9.01 9.37 20.43
C TYR A 358 8.66 10.71 21.07
N HIS A 359 9.05 10.89 22.32
CA HIS A 359 8.79 12.14 23.03
C HIS A 359 9.43 13.37 22.34
N HIS A 360 10.61 13.20 21.75
CA HIS A 360 11.35 14.30 21.08
C HIS A 360 10.85 14.61 19.66
N LEU A 361 9.91 13.85 19.12
CA LEU A 361 9.37 13.99 17.74
C LEU A 361 10.44 14.00 16.62
N SER A 362 11.70 13.65 16.93
CA SER A 362 12.76 13.56 15.93
C SER A 362 12.68 12.25 15.18
N GLU A 363 12.86 12.28 13.88
CA GLU A 363 12.81 11.09 13.02
C GLU A 363 14.18 10.44 12.76
N SER A 364 15.23 10.94 13.45
CA SER A 364 16.60 10.44 13.23
C SER A 364 16.78 8.96 13.60
N LYS A 365 16.15 8.50 14.68
CA LYS A 365 16.16 7.09 15.08
C LYS A 365 15.41 6.22 14.06
N GLN A 366 14.26 6.68 13.60
CA GLN A 366 13.47 5.98 12.59
C GLN A 366 14.21 5.86 11.25
N LYS A 367 14.88 6.94 10.81
CA LYS A 367 15.71 6.90 9.61
C LYS A 367 16.79 5.82 9.71
N LYS A 368 17.47 5.71 10.85
CA LYS A 368 18.46 4.65 11.09
C LYS A 368 17.86 3.25 11.06
N GLU A 369 16.72 3.05 11.71
CA GLU A 369 16.00 1.76 11.73
C GLU A 369 15.54 1.37 10.32
N ILE A 370 14.86 2.28 9.60
CA ILE A 370 14.40 2.04 8.23
C ILE A 370 15.57 1.71 7.31
N HIS A 371 16.67 2.43 7.43
CA HIS A 371 17.88 2.18 6.64
C HIS A 371 18.44 0.78 6.92
N LYS A 372 18.57 0.42 8.19
CA LYS A 372 19.06 -0.90 8.63
C LYS A 372 18.17 -2.01 8.07
N GLU A 373 16.87 -1.95 8.33
CA GLU A 373 15.90 -2.95 7.87
C GLU A 373 15.87 -3.03 6.33
N PHE A 374 15.96 -1.90 5.64
CA PHE A 374 16.02 -1.86 4.18
C PHE A 374 17.26 -2.61 3.64
N VAL A 375 18.44 -2.34 4.19
CA VAL A 375 19.68 -3.04 3.80
C VAL A 375 19.58 -4.53 4.10
N GLU A 376 19.08 -4.91 5.27
CA GLU A 376 18.85 -6.32 5.63
C GLU A 376 17.90 -7.03 4.64
N TYR A 377 16.83 -6.38 4.18
CA TYR A 377 15.95 -6.95 3.16
C TYR A 377 16.65 -7.09 1.80
N MET A 378 17.45 -6.11 1.41
CA MET A 378 18.23 -6.19 0.17
C MET A 378 19.24 -7.34 0.23
N ASP A 379 19.95 -7.52 1.35
CA ASP A 379 20.89 -8.60 1.56
C ASP A 379 20.21 -9.97 1.59
N LYS A 380 19.05 -10.08 2.26
CA LYS A 380 18.25 -11.31 2.24
C LYS A 380 17.85 -11.70 0.82
N VAL A 381 17.39 -10.75 0.00
CA VAL A 381 17.07 -11.01 -1.40
C VAL A 381 18.31 -11.39 -2.19
N ASP A 382 19.44 -10.72 -1.97
CA ASP A 382 20.71 -11.03 -2.66
C ASP A 382 21.21 -12.43 -2.33
N GLY A 383 21.05 -12.88 -1.08
CA GLY A 383 21.41 -14.22 -0.62
C GLY A 383 20.51 -15.35 -1.09
N THR A 384 19.37 -15.09 -1.74
CA THR A 384 18.49 -16.15 -2.24
C THR A 384 19.09 -16.88 -3.44
N PHE A 385 18.85 -18.20 -3.56
CA PHE A 385 19.31 -19.03 -4.68
C PHE A 385 18.40 -18.96 -5.92
N VAL A 386 17.89 -17.77 -6.22
CA VAL A 386 17.05 -17.54 -7.41
C VAL A 386 17.76 -16.65 -8.42
N HIS A 387 17.38 -16.75 -9.69
CA HIS A 387 17.98 -15.93 -10.75
C HIS A 387 17.64 -14.43 -10.58
N GLY A 388 18.45 -13.55 -11.18
CA GLY A 388 18.37 -12.10 -10.97
C GLY A 388 17.00 -11.48 -11.21
N PHE A 389 16.27 -11.90 -12.25
CA PHE A 389 14.92 -11.35 -12.52
C PHE A 389 13.90 -11.70 -11.44
N MET A 390 14.03 -12.84 -10.76
CA MET A 390 13.19 -13.15 -9.61
C MET A 390 13.56 -12.27 -8.41
N LYS A 391 14.86 -11.95 -8.23
CA LYS A 391 15.29 -10.98 -7.22
C LYS A 391 14.73 -9.58 -7.48
N LEU A 392 14.68 -9.12 -8.74
CA LEU A 392 14.02 -7.88 -9.13
C LEU A 392 12.53 -7.90 -8.80
N TRP A 393 11.86 -9.03 -9.02
CA TRP A 393 10.45 -9.22 -8.63
C TRP A 393 10.26 -9.15 -7.12
N LEU A 394 11.13 -9.81 -6.33
CA LEU A 394 11.11 -9.75 -4.86
C LEU A 394 11.33 -8.31 -4.35
N TYR A 395 12.27 -7.58 -4.93
CA TYR A 395 12.46 -6.16 -4.63
C TYR A 395 11.16 -5.37 -4.82
N GLN A 396 10.53 -5.52 -5.99
CA GLN A 396 9.34 -4.76 -6.34
C GLN A 396 8.14 -5.05 -5.42
N HIS A 397 7.94 -6.32 -5.06
CA HIS A 397 6.74 -6.76 -4.34
C HIS A 397 6.90 -6.83 -2.82
N TYR A 398 8.13 -6.93 -2.32
CA TYR A 398 8.39 -7.04 -0.87
C TYR A 398 9.19 -5.87 -0.32
N VAL A 399 10.35 -5.56 -0.91
CA VAL A 399 11.23 -4.51 -0.35
C VAL A 399 10.60 -3.13 -0.51
N VAL A 400 10.11 -2.79 -1.71
CA VAL A 400 9.43 -1.51 -1.94
C VAL A 400 8.12 -1.42 -1.17
N ALA A 401 7.38 -2.53 -1.06
CA ALA A 401 6.14 -2.57 -0.29
C ALA A 401 6.36 -2.28 1.21
N TYR A 402 7.47 -2.78 1.79
CA TYR A 402 7.87 -2.45 3.16
C TYR A 402 8.02 -0.94 3.38
N LEU A 403 8.59 -0.22 2.41
CA LEU A 403 8.79 1.22 2.50
C LEU A 403 7.49 2.04 2.42
N ALA A 404 6.38 1.45 1.97
CA ALA A 404 5.15 2.20 1.72
C ALA A 404 4.62 2.91 2.97
N TRP A 405 4.54 2.22 4.10
CA TRP A 405 4.04 2.80 5.34
C TRP A 405 4.99 3.84 5.93
N PRO A 406 6.28 3.56 6.12
CA PRO A 406 7.24 4.58 6.55
C PRO A 406 7.21 5.84 5.69
N PHE A 407 7.13 5.70 4.39
CA PHE A 407 7.10 6.83 3.45
C PHE A 407 5.81 7.66 3.52
N MET A 408 4.73 7.12 4.04
CA MET A 408 3.51 7.89 4.30
C MET A 408 3.53 8.63 5.62
N VAL A 409 4.10 8.03 6.68
CA VAL A 409 3.92 8.55 8.04
C VAL A 409 5.10 9.37 8.57
N TYR A 410 6.31 9.18 8.02
CA TYR A 410 7.49 9.94 8.44
C TYR A 410 7.83 11.06 7.46
N ASP A 411 8.37 12.16 8.00
CA ASP A 411 8.83 13.31 7.22
C ASP A 411 10.31 13.09 6.86
N LEU A 412 10.54 12.50 5.69
CA LEU A 412 11.87 12.08 5.26
C LEU A 412 12.43 13.04 4.21
N ASP A 413 13.72 13.38 4.30
CA ASP A 413 14.37 14.25 3.33
C ASP A 413 14.60 13.53 1.99
N ILE A 414 14.40 14.23 0.91
CA ILE A 414 14.62 13.69 -0.47
C ILE A 414 16.07 13.23 -0.65
N SER A 415 17.05 13.95 -0.06
CA SER A 415 18.47 13.54 -0.11
C SER A 415 18.71 12.18 0.52
N TRP A 416 18.10 11.94 1.69
CA TRP A 416 18.16 10.65 2.38
C TRP A 416 17.45 9.55 1.59
N ILE A 417 16.28 9.82 1.01
CA ILE A 417 15.56 8.87 0.11
C ILE A 417 16.41 8.53 -1.11
N SER A 418 17.10 9.54 -1.71
CA SER A 418 17.99 9.32 -2.83
C SER A 418 19.20 8.47 -2.50
N GLU A 419 19.64 8.48 -1.24
CA GLU A 419 20.69 7.58 -0.75
C GLU A 419 20.22 6.12 -0.72
N LEU A 420 19.01 5.85 -0.22
CA LEU A 420 18.41 4.51 -0.28
C LEU A 420 18.31 4.02 -1.74
N GLU A 421 17.91 4.88 -2.66
CA GLU A 421 17.86 4.54 -4.09
C GLU A 421 19.26 4.23 -4.66
N ARG A 422 20.29 4.96 -4.26
CA ARG A 422 21.67 4.65 -4.68
C ARG A 422 22.12 3.28 -4.17
N ILE A 423 21.72 2.90 -2.94
CA ILE A 423 21.98 1.56 -2.42
C ILE A 423 21.24 0.52 -3.26
N ALA A 424 19.92 0.69 -3.46
CA ALA A 424 19.11 -0.19 -4.28
C ALA A 424 19.71 -0.40 -5.68
N ASN A 425 20.11 0.69 -6.35
CA ASN A 425 20.66 0.66 -7.71
C ASN A 425 21.86 -0.26 -7.88
N ARG A 426 22.71 -0.42 -6.85
CA ARG A 426 23.84 -1.35 -6.87
C ARG A 426 23.36 -2.80 -6.97
N TYR A 427 22.39 -3.19 -6.15
CA TYR A 427 21.80 -4.54 -6.16
C TYR A 427 21.00 -4.79 -7.45
N LEU A 428 20.18 -3.82 -7.86
CA LEU A 428 19.35 -3.94 -9.06
C LEU A 428 20.17 -4.13 -10.32
N LYS A 429 21.27 -3.38 -10.47
CA LYS A 429 22.21 -3.57 -11.58
C LYS A 429 22.87 -4.95 -11.54
N LYS A 430 23.33 -5.39 -10.36
CA LYS A 430 23.90 -6.73 -10.17
C LYS A 430 22.92 -7.82 -10.59
N TRP A 431 21.66 -7.75 -10.12
CA TRP A 431 20.64 -8.75 -10.43
C TRP A 431 20.16 -8.73 -11.88
N ALA A 432 20.16 -7.56 -12.50
CA ALA A 432 19.85 -7.41 -13.92
C ALA A 432 21.03 -7.78 -14.84
N GLY A 433 22.21 -8.07 -14.30
CA GLY A 433 23.43 -8.33 -15.08
C GLY A 433 23.95 -7.08 -15.80
N LEU A 434 23.65 -5.90 -15.30
CA LEU A 434 24.15 -4.63 -15.84
C LEU A 434 25.52 -4.30 -15.24
N TYR A 435 26.34 -3.64 -16.04
CA TYR A 435 27.63 -3.13 -15.53
C TYR A 435 27.42 -2.01 -14.51
N ALA A 436 28.35 -1.88 -13.57
CA ALA A 436 28.24 -0.90 -12.48
C ALA A 436 28.09 0.54 -13.00
N ARG A 437 28.74 0.87 -14.12
CA ARG A 437 28.68 2.18 -14.77
C ARG A 437 27.51 2.36 -15.75
N ALA A 438 26.67 1.34 -15.94
CA ALA A 438 25.47 1.45 -16.77
C ALA A 438 24.53 2.52 -16.23
N VAL A 439 23.80 3.21 -17.12
CA VAL A 439 22.77 4.18 -16.71
C VAL A 439 21.69 3.52 -15.89
N THR A 440 21.23 4.19 -14.85
CA THR A 440 20.19 3.66 -13.96
C THR A 440 18.79 3.75 -14.56
N SER A 441 18.59 4.63 -15.52
CA SER A 441 17.29 4.84 -16.17
C SER A 441 16.69 3.56 -16.77
N VAL A 442 17.52 2.66 -17.29
CA VAL A 442 17.08 1.36 -17.84
C VAL A 442 16.35 0.51 -16.81
N LEU A 443 16.63 0.66 -15.51
CA LEU A 443 15.93 -0.01 -14.44
C LEU A 443 14.48 0.47 -14.32
N TYR A 444 14.23 1.73 -14.58
CA TYR A 444 12.98 2.43 -14.29
C TYR A 444 12.12 2.72 -15.52
N ARG A 445 12.73 2.80 -16.71
CA ARG A 445 12.00 3.03 -17.96
C ARG A 445 10.88 2.03 -18.16
N PRO A 446 9.79 2.41 -18.83
CA PRO A 446 8.75 1.50 -19.26
C PRO A 446 9.28 0.33 -20.10
N ARG A 447 8.58 -0.79 -20.04
CA ARG A 447 9.00 -1.99 -20.79
C ARG A 447 8.87 -1.85 -22.30
N ASP A 448 8.00 -0.99 -22.78
CA ASP A 448 7.90 -0.59 -24.19
C ASP A 448 9.06 0.28 -24.68
N MET A 449 9.89 0.80 -23.75
CA MET A 449 11.11 1.54 -24.02
C MET A 449 12.38 0.77 -23.60
N PHE A 450 12.39 -0.54 -23.70
CA PHE A 450 13.49 -1.42 -23.28
C PHE A 450 13.91 -1.24 -21.80
N GLY A 451 12.99 -0.84 -20.94
CA GLY A 451 13.23 -0.74 -19.52
C GLY A 451 12.71 -1.95 -18.73
N LEU A 452 13.14 -2.06 -17.48
CA LEU A 452 12.65 -3.09 -16.55
C LEU A 452 11.38 -2.67 -15.80
N GLN A 453 11.00 -1.40 -15.89
CA GLN A 453 9.80 -0.83 -15.23
C GLN A 453 9.76 -1.10 -13.72
N LEU A 454 10.94 -1.04 -13.07
CA LEU A 454 11.02 -1.14 -11.62
C LEU A 454 10.55 0.17 -10.96
N HIS A 455 10.16 0.09 -9.71
CA HIS A 455 9.83 1.28 -8.94
C HIS A 455 11.10 1.99 -8.47
N SER A 456 11.29 3.24 -8.88
CA SER A 456 12.24 4.16 -8.24
C SER A 456 11.76 4.46 -6.82
N ILE A 457 12.65 4.37 -5.84
CA ILE A 457 12.34 4.68 -4.43
C ILE A 457 11.95 6.15 -4.27
N VAL A 458 12.64 7.06 -4.97
CA VAL A 458 12.36 8.50 -4.96
C VAL A 458 10.98 8.79 -5.57
N ALA A 459 10.69 8.22 -6.75
CA ALA A 459 9.39 8.40 -7.39
C ALA A 459 8.25 7.79 -6.57
N PHE A 460 8.51 6.64 -5.93
CA PHE A 460 7.56 5.98 -5.04
C PHE A 460 7.25 6.84 -3.80
N TYR A 461 8.28 7.41 -3.16
CA TYR A 461 8.11 8.34 -2.04
C TYR A 461 7.26 9.56 -2.45
N LYS A 462 7.63 10.24 -3.54
CA LYS A 462 6.86 11.38 -4.08
C LYS A 462 5.41 11.01 -4.32
N ARG A 463 5.15 9.86 -4.95
CA ARG A 463 3.79 9.35 -5.22
C ARG A 463 2.98 9.14 -3.94
N LEU A 464 3.59 8.57 -2.89
CA LEU A 464 2.93 8.33 -1.61
C LEU A 464 2.61 9.65 -0.89
N GLN A 465 3.55 10.61 -0.88
CA GLN A 465 3.36 11.92 -0.28
C GLN A 465 2.23 12.71 -0.97
N ILE A 466 2.16 12.65 -2.31
CA ILE A 466 1.05 13.22 -3.07
C ILE A 466 -0.27 12.56 -2.68
N GLY A 467 -0.28 11.23 -2.64
CA GLY A 467 -1.45 10.46 -2.24
C GLY A 467 -1.94 10.82 -0.84
N GLN A 468 -1.02 10.99 0.10
CA GLN A 468 -1.28 11.41 1.48
C GLN A 468 -1.85 12.83 1.54
N SER A 469 -1.19 13.78 0.88
CA SER A 469 -1.66 15.18 0.80
C SER A 469 -3.07 15.26 0.22
N PHE A 470 -3.31 14.54 -0.89
CA PHE A 470 -4.62 14.51 -1.53
C PHE A 470 -5.71 13.90 -0.63
N MET A 471 -5.36 12.84 0.12
CA MET A 471 -6.24 12.21 1.08
C MET A 471 -6.62 13.18 2.22
N LEU A 472 -5.64 13.87 2.81
CA LEU A 472 -5.87 14.81 3.91
C LEU A 472 -6.68 16.04 3.47
N LYS A 473 -6.37 16.59 2.28
CA LYS A 473 -7.07 17.74 1.70
C LYS A 473 -8.53 17.45 1.37
N HIS A 474 -8.87 16.21 1.07
CA HIS A 474 -10.21 15.79 0.65
C HIS A 474 -10.82 14.73 1.57
N SER A 475 -10.33 14.63 2.79
CA SER A 475 -10.90 13.72 3.78
C SER A 475 -12.38 14.04 4.04
N PRO A 476 -13.25 13.03 4.15
CA PRO A 476 -14.62 13.23 4.59
C PRO A 476 -14.72 13.62 6.09
N ASP A 477 -13.61 13.56 6.82
CA ASP A 477 -13.48 14.07 8.18
C ASP A 477 -13.18 15.57 8.10
N GLU A 478 -14.20 16.40 8.34
CA GLU A 478 -14.10 17.86 8.26
C GLU A 478 -13.08 18.42 9.26
N ASN A 479 -12.94 17.81 10.44
CA ASN A 479 -11.98 18.26 11.45
C ASN A 479 -10.55 18.08 10.93
N LEU A 480 -10.24 16.90 10.37
CA LEU A 480 -8.93 16.62 9.78
C LEU A 480 -8.65 17.56 8.60
N ASN A 481 -9.65 17.81 7.75
CA ASN A 481 -9.52 18.76 6.64
C ASN A 481 -9.18 20.17 7.12
N ARG A 482 -9.91 20.71 8.11
CA ARG A 482 -9.65 22.03 8.71
C ARG A 482 -8.27 22.11 9.36
N ILE A 483 -7.86 21.08 10.13
CA ILE A 483 -6.53 20.98 10.72
C ILE A 483 -5.47 21.03 9.63
N TYR A 484 -5.60 20.22 8.59
CA TYR A 484 -4.63 20.15 7.50
C TYR A 484 -4.50 21.50 6.76
N LEU A 485 -5.61 22.12 6.40
CA LEU A 485 -5.62 23.42 5.72
C LEU A 485 -5.03 24.53 6.61
N SER A 486 -5.34 24.54 7.91
CA SER A 486 -4.74 25.48 8.86
C SER A 486 -3.23 25.32 8.99
N MET A 487 -2.74 24.08 9.00
CA MET A 487 -1.31 23.80 9.03
C MET A 487 -0.60 24.25 7.75
N LEU A 488 -1.20 24.03 6.60
CA LEU A 488 -0.68 24.51 5.31
C LEU A 488 -0.55 26.04 5.28
N ALA A 489 -1.53 26.77 5.84
CA ALA A 489 -1.53 28.23 5.85
C ALA A 489 -0.47 28.84 6.78
N ARG A 490 -0.08 28.15 7.87
CA ARG A 490 0.76 28.70 8.92
C ARG A 490 2.25 28.43 8.78
N HIS A 491 2.60 27.33 8.22
CA HIS A 491 3.97 26.81 8.30
C HIS A 491 4.63 26.70 6.93
N GLY A 492 5.05 27.84 6.38
CA GLY A 492 5.94 27.82 5.22
C GLY A 492 7.19 26.94 5.38
N ALA A 493 7.57 26.60 6.60
CA ALA A 493 8.69 25.71 6.91
C ALA A 493 8.30 24.20 6.99
N LEU A 494 7.05 23.86 7.31
CA LEU A 494 6.50 22.50 7.15
C LEU A 494 6.29 22.15 5.67
N GLU A 495 6.36 23.15 4.82
CA GLU A 495 6.31 23.04 3.36
C GLU A 495 7.33 22.09 2.74
N ARG A 496 8.47 21.89 3.37
CA ARG A 496 9.52 21.01 2.83
C ARG A 496 9.13 19.54 2.81
N VAL A 497 8.14 19.15 3.58
CA VAL A 497 7.73 17.75 3.74
C VAL A 497 6.31 17.48 3.26
N TRP A 498 5.40 18.43 3.42
CA TRP A 498 3.96 18.27 3.14
C TRP A 498 3.47 19.01 1.91
N LYS A 499 4.22 20.03 1.45
CA LYS A 499 3.94 20.56 0.13
C LYS A 499 4.37 19.54 -0.91
N PRO A 500 3.45 19.11 -1.76
CA PRO A 500 3.85 18.75 -3.09
C PRO A 500 4.79 19.87 -3.55
N SER A 501 5.94 19.52 -4.11
CA SER A 501 6.89 20.54 -4.61
C SER A 501 6.09 21.59 -5.40
N PRO A 502 6.56 22.84 -5.55
CA PRO A 502 5.90 23.84 -6.41
C PRO A 502 5.54 23.28 -7.79
N ALA A 503 6.32 22.31 -8.27
CA ALA A 503 5.98 21.51 -9.46
C ALA A 503 4.67 20.70 -9.29
N MET A 504 4.35 20.25 -8.08
CA MET A 504 3.14 19.48 -7.85
C MET A 504 1.89 20.36 -7.74
N GLU A 505 1.98 21.50 -7.09
CA GLU A 505 0.90 22.49 -7.10
C GLU A 505 0.63 23.00 -8.52
N LYS A 506 1.71 23.22 -9.28
CA LYS A 506 1.62 23.56 -10.72
C LYS A 506 0.96 22.42 -11.52
N LEU A 507 1.30 21.17 -11.26
CA LEU A 507 0.68 20.00 -11.87
C LEU A 507 -0.79 19.85 -11.46
N GLU A 508 -1.10 19.99 -10.20
CA GLU A 508 -2.48 19.96 -9.70
C GLU A 508 -3.31 21.09 -10.33
N TRP A 509 -2.75 22.30 -10.37
CA TRP A 509 -3.33 23.44 -11.05
C TRP A 509 -3.51 23.19 -12.56
N GLN A 510 -2.50 22.66 -13.24
CA GLN A 510 -2.59 22.33 -14.67
C GLN A 510 -3.65 21.28 -14.95
N VAL A 511 -3.74 20.24 -14.11
CA VAL A 511 -4.80 19.22 -14.19
C VAL A 511 -6.16 19.86 -13.97
N GLU A 512 -6.32 20.73 -12.97
CA GLU A 512 -7.56 21.46 -12.73
C GLU A 512 -7.93 22.39 -13.90
N GLN A 513 -6.95 23.08 -14.48
CA GLN A 513 -7.19 23.95 -15.64
C GLN A 513 -7.56 23.12 -16.90
N LYS A 514 -6.84 22.05 -17.18
CA LYS A 514 -7.21 21.13 -18.27
C LYS A 514 -8.63 20.56 -18.10
N LEU A 515 -9.06 20.37 -16.88
CA LEU A 515 -10.42 19.93 -16.55
C LEU A 515 -11.45 21.06 -16.67
N ARG A 516 -11.08 22.30 -16.31
CA ARG A 516 -11.95 23.48 -16.42
C ARG A 516 -12.13 23.92 -17.87
N PHE A 517 -11.06 23.92 -18.65
CA PHE A 517 -11.05 24.37 -20.04
C PHE A 517 -11.31 23.24 -21.04
N GLY A 518 -11.81 22.12 -20.54
CA GLY A 518 -12.29 20.93 -21.21
C GLY A 518 -11.55 20.67 -22.49
N GLY A 519 -10.80 19.67 -22.58
CA GLY A 519 -9.90 19.44 -23.68
C GLY A 519 -10.29 20.15 -24.95
N GLN A 520 -9.37 20.87 -25.49
CA GLN A 520 -9.48 21.45 -26.85
C GLN A 520 -9.88 20.41 -27.92
N ALA A 521 -10.04 19.16 -27.52
CA ALA A 521 -10.49 18.07 -28.37
C ALA A 521 -11.98 18.21 -28.77
N ASP A 522 -12.81 18.87 -27.96
CA ASP A 522 -14.22 19.04 -28.31
C ASP A 522 -14.49 20.38 -29.00
N ARG A 523 -13.84 20.59 -30.15
CA ARG A 523 -14.27 21.60 -31.12
C ARG A 523 -15.69 21.34 -31.66
N ALA A 524 -16.28 20.18 -31.39
CA ALA A 524 -17.58 19.78 -31.82
C ALA A 524 -18.73 20.38 -31.00
N CYS A 525 -18.48 20.94 -29.83
CA CYS A 525 -19.54 21.55 -29.02
C CYS A 525 -19.68 23.05 -29.30
N MET A 526 -20.10 23.39 -30.48
CA MET A 526 -20.57 24.73 -30.75
C MET A 526 -21.87 25.00 -29.98
N GLY A 527 -21.79 25.85 -28.96
CA GLY A 527 -22.96 26.58 -28.42
C GLY A 527 -23.74 25.94 -27.28
N PHE A 528 -23.46 24.74 -26.83
CA PHE A 528 -24.14 24.16 -25.67
C PHE A 528 -23.31 24.31 -24.40
N GLY A 529 -23.94 24.88 -23.36
CA GLY A 529 -23.35 25.21 -22.09
C GLY A 529 -22.54 24.08 -21.52
N ARG A 530 -21.31 24.41 -21.11
CA ARG A 530 -20.35 23.49 -20.51
C ARG A 530 -20.96 22.86 -19.27
N HIS A 531 -21.46 21.66 -19.36
CA HIS A 531 -21.69 20.85 -18.18
C HIS A 531 -20.32 20.54 -17.56
N LYS A 532 -19.96 21.30 -16.52
CA LYS A 532 -18.82 21.00 -15.65
C LYS A 532 -19.07 19.61 -15.05
N ARG A 533 -18.62 18.55 -15.71
CA ARG A 533 -18.54 17.25 -15.06
C ARG A 533 -17.54 17.38 -13.93
N LYS A 534 -18.03 17.44 -12.69
CA LYS A 534 -17.17 17.26 -11.52
C LYS A 534 -16.57 15.86 -11.65
N LEU A 535 -15.30 15.77 -12.02
CA LEU A 535 -14.61 14.49 -11.99
C LEU A 535 -14.65 13.95 -10.55
N ALA A 536 -14.94 12.66 -10.44
CA ALA A 536 -14.86 11.97 -9.16
C ALA A 536 -13.47 12.20 -8.57
N LEU A 537 -13.37 12.35 -7.25
CA LEU A 537 -12.13 12.58 -6.52
C LEU A 537 -11.04 11.55 -6.88
N ALA A 538 -11.43 10.28 -7.05
CA ALA A 538 -10.56 9.21 -7.48
C ALA A 538 -9.92 9.45 -8.86
N GLU A 539 -10.69 9.99 -9.80
CA GLU A 539 -10.20 10.32 -11.14
C GLU A 539 -9.23 11.51 -11.12
N ARG A 540 -9.53 12.54 -10.32
CA ARG A 540 -8.59 13.67 -10.11
C ARG A 540 -7.27 13.18 -9.54
N LYS A 541 -7.31 12.34 -8.49
CA LYS A 541 -6.14 11.72 -7.88
C LYS A 541 -5.35 10.90 -8.90
N ARG A 542 -6.02 10.08 -9.70
CA ARG A 542 -5.39 9.26 -10.74
C ARG A 542 -4.63 10.12 -11.73
N ARG A 543 -5.23 11.18 -12.24
CA ARG A 543 -4.60 12.09 -13.23
C ARG A 543 -3.38 12.84 -12.66
N VAL A 544 -3.45 13.26 -11.40
CA VAL A 544 -2.28 13.89 -10.74
C VAL A 544 -1.13 12.90 -10.61
N LEU A 545 -1.41 11.65 -10.25
CA LEU A 545 -0.38 10.61 -10.14
C LEU A 545 0.19 10.20 -11.50
N GLU A 546 -0.63 10.17 -12.57
CA GLU A 546 -0.19 9.94 -13.94
C GLU A 546 0.71 11.08 -14.44
N ALA A 547 0.35 12.33 -14.15
CA ALA A 547 1.15 13.49 -14.51
C ALA A 547 2.50 13.47 -13.77
N GLN A 548 2.54 13.07 -12.50
CA GLN A 548 3.80 12.90 -11.76
C GLN A 548 4.68 11.79 -12.36
N ALA A 549 4.09 10.67 -12.75
CA ALA A 549 4.81 9.60 -13.40
C ALA A 549 5.40 10.06 -14.75
N SER A 550 4.62 10.78 -15.56
CA SER A 550 5.07 11.34 -16.83
C SER A 550 6.22 12.34 -16.64
N SER A 551 6.14 13.20 -15.61
CA SER A 551 7.22 14.14 -15.27
C SER A 551 8.50 13.40 -14.87
N PHE A 552 8.39 12.34 -14.07
CA PHE A 552 9.53 11.53 -13.67
C PHE A 552 10.23 10.88 -14.88
N PHE A 553 9.48 10.34 -15.84
CA PHE A 553 10.06 9.74 -17.04
C PHE A 553 10.68 10.80 -17.97
N ALA A 554 10.07 11.98 -18.07
CA ALA A 554 10.66 13.11 -18.81
C ALA A 554 12.00 13.54 -18.20
N GLU A 555 12.08 13.66 -16.86
CA GLU A 555 13.34 13.95 -16.17
C GLU A 555 14.41 12.88 -16.44
N LEU A 556 14.05 11.59 -16.39
CA LEU A 556 14.99 10.49 -16.71
C LEU A 556 15.49 10.57 -18.15
N ASN A 557 14.61 10.84 -19.09
CA ASN A 557 14.98 10.94 -20.51
C ASN A 557 15.92 12.12 -20.74
N LEU A 558 15.64 13.29 -20.15
CA LEU A 558 16.52 14.47 -20.25
C LEU A 558 17.91 14.18 -19.69
N LEU A 559 18.04 13.52 -18.55
CA LEU A 559 19.30 13.15 -17.95
C LEU A 559 20.13 12.17 -18.81
N ASP A 560 19.48 11.40 -19.66
CA ASP A 560 20.15 10.38 -20.47
C ASP A 560 20.44 10.84 -21.91
N ILE A 561 19.66 11.76 -22.49
CA ILE A 561 19.87 12.29 -23.86
C ILE A 561 21.23 12.90 -24.01
N ASP A 562 21.72 13.59 -22.98
CA ASP A 562 23.04 14.25 -23.00
C ASP A 562 24.22 13.28 -22.89
N LYS A 563 23.96 12.00 -22.55
CA LYS A 563 25.02 10.98 -22.50
C LYS A 563 25.36 10.49 -23.90
N ALA A 564 26.47 10.95 -24.46
CA ALA A 564 26.89 10.70 -25.82
C ALA A 564 26.81 9.22 -26.25
N MET A 565 27.18 8.28 -25.37
CA MET A 565 27.19 6.84 -25.68
C MET A 565 25.93 6.11 -25.21
N GLN A 566 25.55 6.31 -23.97
CA GLN A 566 24.45 5.54 -23.32
C GLN A 566 23.08 6.12 -23.62
N GLY A 567 22.98 7.36 -24.06
CA GLY A 567 21.74 8.05 -24.45
C GLY A 567 21.35 7.89 -25.90
N CYS A 568 22.24 7.32 -26.75
CA CYS A 568 22.01 7.32 -28.19
C CYS A 568 20.71 6.56 -28.61
N PHE A 569 20.29 5.54 -27.86
CA PHE A 569 19.02 4.86 -28.10
C PHE A 569 17.82 5.81 -28.00
N LEU A 570 17.81 6.74 -27.02
CA LEU A 570 16.72 7.67 -26.81
C LEU A 570 16.51 8.68 -27.96
N ARG A 571 17.56 8.95 -28.75
CA ARG A 571 17.45 9.85 -29.89
C ARG A 571 16.60 9.27 -31.02
N PHE A 572 16.35 7.98 -31.02
CA PHE A 572 15.54 7.28 -32.02
C PHE A 572 14.11 6.96 -31.54
N THR A 573 13.80 7.18 -30.25
CA THR A 573 12.47 6.83 -29.67
C THR A 573 11.39 7.85 -30.00
N ASP A 574 11.74 9.04 -30.49
CA ASP A 574 10.76 10.07 -30.85
C ASP A 574 10.09 9.82 -32.21
N ALA A 575 10.58 8.86 -32.98
CA ALA A 575 10.13 8.66 -34.36
C ALA A 575 8.86 7.81 -34.50
N GLU A 576 8.68 6.74 -33.68
CA GLU A 576 7.42 5.96 -33.60
C GLU A 576 7.37 5.10 -32.32
N PRO A 577 6.15 4.83 -31.79
CA PRO A 577 6.01 3.90 -30.66
C PRO A 577 6.32 2.48 -31.16
N PHE A 578 7.48 1.95 -30.77
CA PHE A 578 7.79 0.54 -30.99
C PHE A 578 6.83 -0.31 -30.14
N ASP A 579 5.91 -1.03 -30.76
CA ASP A 579 5.16 -2.11 -30.12
C ASP A 579 6.10 -3.31 -29.90
N LEU A 580 7.05 -3.11 -29.00
CA LEU A 580 7.95 -4.16 -28.61
C LEU A 580 7.25 -5.06 -27.60
N SER A 581 7.00 -6.27 -28.01
CA SER A 581 6.57 -7.37 -27.12
C SER A 581 7.60 -7.69 -26.02
N TRP A 582 8.56 -6.78 -25.79
CA TRP A 582 9.61 -6.85 -24.77
C TRP A 582 9.09 -7.24 -23.40
N ARG A 583 7.95 -6.67 -22.96
CA ARG A 583 7.29 -7.02 -21.70
C ARG A 583 6.94 -8.49 -21.59
N HIS A 584 6.70 -9.17 -22.70
CA HIS A 584 6.38 -10.60 -22.76
C HIS A 584 7.63 -11.47 -22.82
N LEU A 585 8.76 -10.92 -23.23
CA LEU A 585 10.03 -11.62 -23.30
C LEU A 585 10.72 -11.71 -21.94
N ILE A 586 10.56 -10.68 -21.09
CA ILE A 586 11.06 -10.70 -19.72
C ILE A 586 10.34 -11.79 -18.93
N GLY A 587 11.08 -12.80 -18.47
CA GLY A 587 10.54 -13.95 -17.72
C GLY A 587 10.18 -15.16 -18.57
N THR A 588 10.08 -15.05 -19.91
CA THR A 588 9.79 -16.18 -20.82
C THR A 588 11.01 -16.60 -21.63
N ARG A 589 12.03 -15.74 -21.76
CA ARG A 589 13.25 -15.99 -22.51
C ARG A 589 14.46 -16.16 -21.58
N ASN A 590 15.54 -16.71 -22.15
CA ASN A 590 16.77 -16.93 -21.41
C ASN A 590 17.27 -15.61 -20.77
N PRO A 591 17.49 -15.57 -19.44
CA PRO A 591 17.94 -14.35 -18.74
C PRO A 591 19.21 -13.74 -19.30
N ARG A 592 20.15 -14.54 -19.83
CA ARG A 592 21.38 -14.06 -20.47
C ARG A 592 21.10 -13.23 -21.73
N LEU A 593 20.10 -13.65 -22.52
CA LEU A 593 19.70 -12.88 -23.71
C LEU A 593 19.08 -11.55 -23.30
N ILE A 594 18.20 -11.56 -22.32
CA ILE A 594 17.58 -10.33 -21.78
C ILE A 594 18.66 -9.35 -21.26
N THR A 595 19.60 -9.88 -20.46
CA THR A 595 20.75 -9.11 -19.96
C THR A 595 21.58 -8.51 -21.12
N TRP A 596 21.84 -9.29 -22.15
CA TRP A 596 22.57 -8.81 -23.30
C TRP A 596 21.85 -7.68 -24.03
N VAL A 597 20.54 -7.83 -24.27
CA VAL A 597 19.72 -6.79 -24.93
C VAL A 597 19.67 -5.52 -24.10
N LEU A 598 19.48 -5.62 -22.78
CA LEU A 598 19.52 -4.47 -21.87
C LEU A 598 20.85 -3.72 -21.97
N ASN A 599 21.98 -4.45 -21.92
CA ASN A 599 23.31 -3.82 -22.05
C ASN A 599 23.54 -3.26 -23.46
N ALA A 600 23.04 -3.90 -24.51
CA ALA A 600 23.14 -3.42 -25.87
C ALA A 600 22.33 -2.13 -26.09
N SER A 601 21.11 -2.04 -25.57
CA SER A 601 20.24 -0.87 -25.71
C SER A 601 20.85 0.40 -25.11
N ILE A 602 21.70 0.27 -24.11
CA ILE A 602 22.42 1.37 -23.46
C ILE A 602 23.91 1.43 -23.86
N ASN A 603 24.29 0.74 -24.93
CA ASN A 603 25.68 0.66 -25.42
C ASN A 603 26.69 0.30 -24.31
N SER A 604 26.35 -0.63 -23.43
CA SER A 604 27.19 -1.09 -22.32
C SER A 604 27.68 -2.54 -22.48
N VAL A 605 27.49 -3.15 -23.65
CA VAL A 605 28.12 -4.45 -23.98
C VAL A 605 29.61 -4.26 -24.02
N VAL A 606 30.35 -5.15 -23.35
CA VAL A 606 31.82 -5.07 -23.28
C VAL A 606 32.47 -5.27 -24.67
N THR A 607 32.86 -4.19 -25.26
CA THR A 607 33.55 -4.11 -26.57
C THR A 607 34.99 -3.66 -26.36
N PRO A 608 35.92 -3.88 -27.29
CA PRO A 608 37.29 -3.43 -27.16
C PRO A 608 37.44 -1.92 -26.90
N ASP A 609 36.61 -1.09 -27.54
CA ASP A 609 36.61 0.36 -27.32
C ASP A 609 36.20 0.72 -25.89
N LEU A 610 35.17 0.08 -25.34
CA LEU A 610 34.74 0.28 -23.95
C LEU A 610 35.76 -0.25 -22.94
N ARG A 611 36.39 -1.40 -23.23
CA ARG A 611 37.47 -1.93 -22.39
C ARG A 611 38.67 -0.97 -22.33
N LYS A 612 39.04 -0.35 -23.45
CA LYS A 612 40.08 0.69 -23.47
C LYS A 612 39.66 1.92 -22.68
N LEU A 613 38.41 2.40 -22.89
CA LEU A 613 37.86 3.55 -22.15
C LEU A 613 37.86 3.31 -20.64
N TRP A 614 37.66 2.08 -20.22
CA TRP A 614 37.66 1.70 -18.79
C TRP A 614 39.05 1.37 -18.24
N GLY A 615 40.11 1.46 -19.07
CA GLY A 615 41.47 1.15 -18.68
C GLY A 615 41.73 -0.36 -18.50
N LEU A 616 40.87 -1.22 -19.04
CA LEU A 616 40.99 -2.68 -18.94
C LEU A 616 41.84 -3.32 -20.05
N CYS A 617 42.15 -2.60 -21.10
CA CYS A 617 43.06 -3.02 -22.17
C CYS A 617 43.71 -1.81 -22.86
N PRO A 618 44.90 -1.99 -23.44
CA PRO A 618 45.63 -0.89 -24.10
C PRO A 618 45.08 -0.52 -25.49
N SER A 619 44.43 -1.46 -26.19
CA SER A 619 43.93 -1.27 -27.54
C SER A 619 42.40 -1.37 -27.64
N ALA A 620 41.81 -0.56 -28.52
CA ALA A 620 40.40 -0.60 -28.90
C ALA A 620 40.17 -1.34 -30.23
N GLU A 621 41.19 -2.01 -30.77
CA GLU A 621 41.15 -2.60 -32.11
C GLU A 621 40.19 -3.77 -32.23
N CYS A 622 39.60 -3.89 -33.40
CA CYS A 622 38.75 -5.02 -33.73
C CYS A 622 39.60 -6.28 -33.95
N LEU A 623 39.29 -7.34 -33.20
CA LEU A 623 39.98 -8.62 -33.27
C LEU A 623 39.85 -9.35 -34.61
N LEU A 624 38.94 -8.90 -35.51
CA LEU A 624 38.71 -9.50 -36.81
C LEU A 624 39.37 -8.71 -37.97
N CYS A 625 39.26 -7.39 -37.93
CA CYS A 625 39.68 -6.55 -39.04
C CYS A 625 40.74 -5.49 -38.67
N CYS A 626 41.20 -5.51 -37.42
CA CYS A 626 42.20 -4.55 -36.88
C CYS A 626 41.78 -3.07 -37.00
N HIS A 627 40.50 -2.77 -37.19
CA HIS A 627 40.00 -1.39 -37.17
C HIS A 627 40.28 -0.75 -35.80
N SER A 628 40.73 0.46 -35.76
CA SER A 628 41.22 1.17 -34.56
C SER A 628 40.19 1.37 -33.45
N GLN A 629 38.89 1.27 -33.75
CA GLN A 629 37.79 1.41 -32.79
C GLN A 629 36.74 0.32 -33.02
N ALA A 630 36.80 -0.72 -32.21
CA ALA A 630 35.81 -1.82 -32.21
C ALA A 630 34.63 -1.51 -31.31
N SER A 631 33.80 -0.54 -31.72
CA SER A 631 32.54 -0.23 -31.06
C SER A 631 31.49 -1.33 -31.24
N LEU A 632 30.43 -1.31 -30.46
CA LEU A 632 29.31 -2.24 -30.62
C LEU A 632 28.71 -2.16 -32.03
N PHE A 633 28.55 -0.96 -32.57
CA PHE A 633 28.09 -0.73 -33.95
C PHE A 633 29.00 -1.39 -34.96
N HIS A 634 30.35 -1.16 -34.85
CA HIS A 634 31.34 -1.79 -35.74
C HIS A 634 31.22 -3.34 -35.70
N ILE A 635 31.15 -3.91 -34.51
CA ILE A 635 31.05 -5.37 -34.34
C ILE A 635 29.72 -5.95 -34.90
N LEU A 636 28.64 -5.23 -34.74
CA LEU A 636 27.33 -5.70 -35.17
C LEU A 636 27.03 -5.45 -36.65
N VAL A 637 27.56 -4.38 -37.24
CA VAL A 637 27.15 -3.92 -38.58
C VAL A 637 28.32 -3.49 -39.47
N GLY A 638 29.40 -2.94 -38.89
CA GLY A 638 30.42 -2.21 -39.62
C GLY A 638 31.73 -2.99 -39.93
N CYS A 639 31.88 -4.23 -39.47
CA CYS A 639 33.13 -4.97 -39.65
C CYS A 639 33.22 -5.59 -41.05
N PRO A 640 34.18 -5.19 -41.90
CA PRO A 640 34.31 -5.67 -43.27
C PRO A 640 34.68 -7.16 -43.34
N VAL A 641 35.41 -7.67 -42.34
CA VAL A 641 35.70 -9.12 -42.25
C VAL A 641 34.45 -9.93 -41.88
N ALA A 642 33.65 -9.42 -40.93
CA ALA A 642 32.40 -10.05 -40.58
C ALA A 642 31.39 -10.03 -41.74
N LEU A 643 31.40 -8.97 -42.57
CA LEU A 643 30.58 -8.88 -43.77
C LEU A 643 31.03 -9.94 -44.82
N ARG A 644 32.32 -10.02 -45.13
CA ARG A 644 32.87 -11.04 -46.05
C ARG A 644 32.62 -12.48 -45.55
N GLN A 645 32.60 -12.71 -44.25
CA GLN A 645 32.28 -13.99 -43.64
C GLN A 645 30.78 -14.27 -43.57
N LEU A 646 29.92 -13.45 -44.14
CA LEU A 646 28.47 -13.58 -44.17
C LEU A 646 27.80 -13.65 -42.77
N ARG A 647 28.49 -13.15 -41.73
CA ARG A 647 27.91 -13.16 -40.34
C ARG A 647 26.66 -12.30 -40.22
N TYR A 648 26.57 -11.23 -41.01
CA TYR A 648 25.40 -10.34 -41.05
C TYR A 648 24.24 -10.97 -41.83
N SER A 649 24.57 -11.64 -42.95
CA SER A 649 23.56 -12.41 -43.70
C SER A 649 22.93 -13.49 -42.83
N TRP A 650 23.76 -14.24 -42.09
CA TRP A 650 23.23 -15.24 -41.15
C TRP A 650 22.24 -14.66 -40.11
N ARG A 651 22.54 -13.48 -39.56
CA ARG A 651 21.59 -12.80 -38.63
C ARG A 651 20.32 -12.37 -39.34
N HIS A 652 20.43 -11.76 -40.52
CA HIS A 652 19.30 -11.37 -41.35
C HIS A 652 18.42 -12.58 -41.67
N ASP A 653 19.01 -13.66 -42.12
CA ASP A 653 18.31 -14.88 -42.49
C ASP A 653 17.64 -15.56 -41.26
N SER A 654 18.29 -15.47 -40.10
CA SER A 654 17.70 -15.94 -38.84
C SER A 654 16.46 -15.13 -38.44
N VAL A 655 16.47 -13.80 -38.64
CA VAL A 655 15.31 -12.93 -38.41
C VAL A 655 14.20 -13.24 -39.41
N LEU A 656 14.53 -13.35 -40.70
CA LEU A 656 13.57 -13.72 -41.75
C LEU A 656 12.92 -15.05 -41.48
N ALA A 657 13.70 -16.07 -41.11
CA ALA A 657 13.15 -17.38 -40.75
C ALA A 657 12.21 -17.35 -39.54
N THR A 658 12.49 -16.43 -38.59
CA THR A 658 11.61 -16.22 -37.41
C THR A 658 10.30 -15.51 -37.79
N LEU A 659 10.33 -14.64 -38.77
CA LEU A 659 9.16 -13.90 -39.27
C LEU A 659 8.32 -14.71 -40.26
N GLU A 660 8.95 -15.64 -40.97
CA GLU A 660 8.30 -16.41 -42.00
C GLU A 660 7.08 -17.20 -41.48
N GLU A 661 7.19 -17.86 -40.33
CA GLU A 661 6.11 -18.70 -39.82
C GLU A 661 4.86 -17.86 -39.36
N PRO A 662 4.99 -16.76 -38.63
CA PRO A 662 3.85 -15.87 -38.36
C PRO A 662 3.26 -15.26 -39.64
N LEU A 663 4.09 -14.91 -40.62
CA LEU A 663 3.62 -14.38 -41.91
C LEU A 663 2.90 -15.45 -42.71
N ARG A 664 3.41 -16.67 -42.77
CA ARG A 664 2.71 -17.81 -43.40
C ARG A 664 1.39 -18.12 -42.72
N ARG A 665 1.31 -18.06 -41.40
CA ARG A 665 0.05 -18.25 -40.67
C ARG A 665 -0.98 -17.17 -40.99
N ARG A 666 -0.55 -15.90 -41.12
CA ARG A 666 -1.43 -14.78 -41.47
C ARG A 666 -1.78 -14.75 -42.98
N LEU A 667 -0.86 -15.11 -43.84
CA LEU A 667 -1.05 -15.14 -45.30
C LEU A 667 -1.53 -16.51 -45.80
N GLY A 668 -1.54 -17.50 -44.97
CA GLY A 668 -1.74 -18.92 -45.33
C GLY A 668 -3.11 -19.33 -45.85
N GLN A 669 -3.93 -18.37 -46.21
CA GLN A 669 -5.15 -18.60 -47.01
C GLN A 669 -5.06 -18.06 -48.43
N HIS A 670 -3.96 -17.44 -48.80
CA HIS A 670 -3.71 -16.99 -50.17
C HIS A 670 -2.44 -17.69 -50.71
N ASN A 671 -2.56 -18.44 -51.78
CA ASN A 671 -1.56 -19.28 -52.47
C ASN A 671 -0.28 -18.52 -52.95
N ALA A 672 0.38 -17.78 -52.09
CA ALA A 672 1.68 -17.15 -52.37
C ALA A 672 2.75 -17.89 -51.57
N SER A 673 3.55 -18.72 -52.21
CA SER A 673 4.78 -19.29 -51.63
C SER A 673 5.82 -18.16 -51.55
N PRO A 674 6.31 -17.79 -50.33
CA PRO A 674 7.44 -16.91 -50.24
C PRO A 674 8.68 -17.62 -50.76
N CYS A 675 9.43 -16.94 -51.59
CA CYS A 675 10.75 -17.40 -52.10
C CYS A 675 11.72 -17.46 -50.90
N VAL A 676 12.04 -18.64 -50.42
CA VAL A 676 13.03 -18.82 -49.34
C VAL A 676 14.36 -19.16 -50.01
N GLU A 677 15.33 -18.24 -49.86
CA GLU A 677 16.70 -18.51 -50.34
C GLU A 677 17.34 -19.68 -49.60
N GLU A 678 18.23 -20.40 -50.32
CA GLU A 678 18.89 -21.60 -49.87
C GLU A 678 19.65 -21.47 -48.56
N LYS A 679 19.68 -22.52 -47.77
CA LYS A 679 20.40 -22.66 -46.52
C LYS A 679 21.90 -22.39 -46.70
N ARG A 680 22.43 -21.32 -46.16
CA ARG A 680 23.87 -21.05 -46.17
C ARG A 680 24.49 -21.45 -44.81
N THR A 681 25.63 -22.14 -44.88
CA THR A 681 26.44 -22.52 -43.71
C THR A 681 27.47 -21.45 -43.45
N ILE A 682 27.50 -20.87 -42.24
CA ILE A 682 28.43 -19.85 -41.84
C ILE A 682 29.52 -20.41 -40.96
N GLN A 683 30.79 -20.18 -41.32
CA GLN A 683 31.93 -20.59 -40.51
C GLN A 683 32.31 -19.50 -39.52
N PHE A 684 32.29 -19.78 -38.25
CA PHE A 684 32.74 -18.90 -37.20
C PHE A 684 34.18 -19.25 -36.81
N HIS A 685 35.14 -18.39 -37.10
CA HIS A 685 36.53 -18.54 -36.66
C HIS A 685 36.70 -17.76 -35.33
N SER A 686 37.18 -18.43 -34.29
CA SER A 686 37.68 -17.75 -33.09
C SER A 686 39.09 -17.25 -33.34
N ALA A 687 39.34 -15.97 -33.14
CA ALA A 687 40.63 -15.35 -33.40
C ALA A 687 41.79 -15.84 -32.52
N ASN A 688 41.55 -16.68 -31.50
CA ASN A 688 42.53 -17.04 -30.48
C ASN A 688 42.78 -18.53 -30.30
N LYS A 689 42.54 -19.38 -31.31
CA LYS A 689 43.02 -20.79 -31.26
C LYS A 689 43.67 -21.14 -32.57
N PRO A 690 44.97 -21.32 -32.60
CA PRO A 690 45.62 -22.01 -33.72
C PRO A 690 45.17 -23.48 -33.65
N SER A 691 44.71 -23.98 -34.74
CA SER A 691 44.25 -25.34 -35.02
C SER A 691 42.78 -25.69 -34.79
N GLY A 692 42.01 -25.64 -35.82
CA GLY A 692 41.48 -26.87 -36.35
C GLY A 692 40.17 -27.40 -35.76
N LYS A 693 39.32 -26.68 -35.04
CA LYS A 693 37.93 -27.13 -34.89
C LYS A 693 36.97 -26.19 -35.61
N ARG A 694 36.50 -26.63 -36.78
CA ARG A 694 35.35 -26.03 -37.46
C ARG A 694 34.14 -26.15 -36.57
N LEU A 695 33.63 -25.08 -36.04
CA LEU A 695 32.29 -25.00 -35.47
C LEU A 695 31.32 -24.74 -36.64
N GLU A 696 30.85 -25.78 -37.26
CA GLU A 696 29.71 -25.70 -38.17
C GLU A 696 28.44 -25.58 -37.36
N ARG A 697 27.85 -24.40 -37.30
CA ARG A 697 26.46 -24.23 -36.83
C ARG A 697 25.59 -24.18 -38.07
N ARG A 698 24.83 -25.26 -38.23
CA ARG A 698 23.73 -25.29 -39.21
C ARG A 698 22.62 -24.34 -38.73
N LEU A 699 21.94 -23.65 -39.65
CA LEU A 699 20.71 -22.93 -39.34
C LEU A 699 19.76 -23.93 -38.66
N PRO A 700 19.13 -23.55 -37.54
CA PRO A 700 18.25 -24.46 -36.82
C PRO A 700 17.13 -24.91 -37.73
N THR A 701 16.93 -26.23 -37.78
CA THR A 701 15.75 -26.85 -38.44
C THR A 701 14.48 -26.42 -37.67
N LYS A 702 13.33 -26.47 -38.33
CA LYS A 702 12.01 -25.97 -37.83
C LYS A 702 11.68 -26.29 -36.37
N ASN A 703 12.29 -27.31 -35.77
CA ASN A 703 12.02 -27.73 -34.39
C ASN A 703 12.97 -27.15 -33.33
N ALA A 704 13.99 -26.37 -33.74
CA ALA A 704 14.98 -25.79 -32.82
C ALA A 704 14.66 -24.35 -32.36
N TYR A 705 13.54 -23.78 -32.79
CA TYR A 705 13.15 -22.40 -32.49
C TYR A 705 12.56 -22.19 -31.10
N CYS A 706 12.28 -23.27 -30.35
CA CYS A 706 11.78 -23.16 -28.98
C CYS A 706 12.86 -22.97 -27.91
N SER A 707 14.16 -22.94 -28.28
CA SER A 707 15.26 -22.96 -27.32
C SER A 707 16.36 -21.89 -27.55
N ILE A 708 16.06 -20.80 -28.26
CA ILE A 708 16.95 -19.63 -28.32
C ILE A 708 16.29 -18.40 -27.72
#